data_bd7a6a079c5a3bf65e0544e6c8c9235e
#
_entry.id   bd7a6a079c5a3bf65e0544e6c8c9235e
#
_cell.length_a   1.000
_cell.length_b   1.000
_cell.length_c   1.000
_cell.angle_alpha   90.00
_cell.angle_beta   90.00
_cell.angle_gamma   90.00
#
_symmetry.space_group_name_H-M   'P 1'
#
loop_
_entity.id
_entity.type
_entity.pdbx_description
1 polymer ?
#
loop_
_entity_poly.entity_id
_entity_poly.type
_entity_poly.pdbx_seq_one_letter_code
_entity_poly.pdbx_strand_id
1 'polypeptide(L)'
;MRYKNIFSALIFSLLIYDANATVYTVINTNDSGAGSLRAAISNVNIFPGTHTIAFNIPLSDPNYIASQGVWKITPTSTLPIITRNNVTIDGTTQTTNQGNTNPSGPEILIDGNHLFGSDFAFHLYNVSGATIKSFIIGRFTVGIEISGTSHNNTIVGNYVGCNFNATDTLSNTHGIELLSGPYQNIIGGATVSERNVFSGNDHVGIRLVNANSNIIKGNYVGLNRTGNAAVRNYDGISIEGTSKYNLIGGYTAAERNYVSGNVAYGIPVFGTGCNYNIIVGNFVGTDITGIDSIPNTYGVLFDDGASYNRLGGSVAGAGNLLSGNSGYGVFLYNPGTQKDTVIGNLIGTDISGTQPLPNSNGIVIDGPSFKHYVDSNVVSGNRQNGIDIHLAGTDSNIVVHNKIGTDITGTQPLGNALDGIRIGEGPHYSMIGGAGKGNVIAYNGGNGITVMTAAELYNTFSENSIYNNAGLGIDLFPAGPTPNDVGDGDSGPNDFMNFPVIQFVNLDYFSGISTVTGTVDNTVFGGANGIKIELFKAVVDASGYGQGKDYFGTAIANAAGNWSFSCSCLTGADFITATATDLLGNTSEFSLNTNITVDINDIAKNDGIKLYPNPANDNLIVEFTDAKFLNTEYIIVNMLGEVVKTGIIEEMKNRIPVENLPGGIYYLQLNNKNDRSILKIVKR
;
A
#
# COMPACT_ATOMS: atom_id res chain seq x y z
N MET A 1 -5.05 -89.94 24.50
CA MET A 1 -4.97 -88.69 25.34
C MET A 1 -5.53 -87.55 24.57
N ARG A 2 -6.69 -87.00 24.95
CA ARG A 2 -7.36 -85.87 24.32
C ARG A 2 -7.08 -84.64 25.17
N TYR A 3 -6.37 -83.64 24.63
CA TYR A 3 -6.27 -82.32 25.27
C TYR A 3 -7.47 -81.48 24.89
N LYS A 4 -8.24 -81.01 25.87
CA LYS A 4 -9.28 -80.00 25.75
C LYS A 4 -8.61 -78.61 25.87
N ASN A 5 -8.64 -77.82 24.82
CA ASN A 5 -8.30 -76.41 24.89
C ASN A 5 -9.50 -75.66 25.47
N ILE A 6 -9.33 -75.02 26.62
CA ILE A 6 -10.26 -74.09 27.20
C ILE A 6 -9.89 -72.71 26.68
N PHE A 7 -10.69 -72.12 25.77
CA PHE A 7 -10.59 -70.72 25.34
C PHE A 7 -11.33 -69.86 26.41
N SER A 8 -10.58 -69.12 27.21
CA SER A 8 -11.14 -68.11 28.11
C SER A 8 -11.39 -66.86 27.28
N ALA A 9 -12.63 -66.53 26.95
CA ALA A 9 -13.04 -65.29 26.31
C ALA A 9 -13.03 -64.17 27.36
N LEU A 10 -12.04 -63.28 27.26
CA LEU A 10 -12.02 -62.04 28.02
C LEU A 10 -13.00 -61.08 27.35
N ILE A 11 -14.17 -60.86 27.93
CA ILE A 11 -15.16 -59.85 27.52
C ILE A 11 -14.63 -58.49 28.01
N PHE A 12 -14.02 -57.72 27.09
CA PHE A 12 -13.77 -56.29 27.30
C PHE A 12 -15.14 -55.59 27.17
N SER A 13 -15.79 -55.24 28.28
CA SER A 13 -16.92 -54.33 28.25
C SER A 13 -16.39 -52.94 27.87
N LEU A 14 -16.57 -52.55 26.62
CA LEU A 14 -16.42 -51.20 26.18
C LEU A 14 -17.55 -50.40 26.85
N LEU A 15 -17.24 -49.70 27.93
CA LEU A 15 -18.14 -48.67 28.46
C LEU A 15 -18.17 -47.54 27.43
N ILE A 16 -19.17 -47.57 26.56
CA ILE A 16 -19.54 -46.40 25.74
C ILE A 16 -20.09 -45.39 26.74
N TYR A 17 -19.23 -44.47 27.19
CA TYR A 17 -19.73 -43.27 27.86
C TYR A 17 -20.42 -42.42 26.77
N ASP A 18 -21.73 -42.39 26.78
CA ASP A 18 -22.49 -41.38 26.07
C ASP A 18 -21.97 -40.02 26.54
N ALA A 19 -21.34 -39.27 25.64
CA ALA A 19 -20.87 -37.93 25.93
C ALA A 19 -22.05 -36.97 25.99
N ASN A 20 -22.81 -37.01 27.10
CA ASN A 20 -23.92 -36.11 27.31
C ASN A 20 -23.42 -34.68 27.49
N ALA A 21 -24.00 -33.77 26.74
CA ALA A 21 -23.78 -32.34 26.92
C ALA A 21 -24.28 -31.93 28.33
N THR A 22 -23.40 -31.39 29.16
CA THR A 22 -23.74 -31.00 30.53
C THR A 22 -23.60 -29.49 30.69
N VAL A 23 -24.62 -28.88 31.32
CA VAL A 23 -24.57 -27.46 31.68
C VAL A 23 -24.24 -27.32 33.17
N TYR A 24 -23.15 -26.62 33.47
CA TYR A 24 -22.75 -26.21 34.81
C TYR A 24 -23.12 -24.75 35.01
N THR A 25 -24.14 -24.48 35.86
CA THR A 25 -24.63 -23.12 36.07
C THR A 25 -23.92 -22.44 37.22
N VAL A 26 -23.29 -21.31 36.98
CA VAL A 26 -22.72 -20.40 37.97
C VAL A 26 -23.89 -19.59 38.53
N ILE A 27 -24.12 -19.66 39.86
CA ILE A 27 -25.26 -19.04 40.54
C ILE A 27 -24.87 -18.07 41.65
N ASN A 28 -23.56 -17.84 41.85
CA ASN A 28 -23.04 -16.84 42.79
C ASN A 28 -21.68 -16.33 42.34
N THR A 29 -21.25 -15.20 42.90
CA THR A 29 -19.96 -14.56 42.63
C THR A 29 -18.84 -15.00 43.57
N ASN A 30 -19.07 -16.03 44.41
CA ASN A 30 -18.05 -16.52 45.34
C ASN A 30 -16.82 -17.04 44.58
N ASP A 31 -15.60 -16.85 45.14
CA ASP A 31 -14.37 -17.37 44.57
C ASP A 31 -14.37 -18.90 44.47
N SER A 32 -14.96 -19.60 45.46
CA SER A 32 -14.95 -21.07 45.52
C SER A 32 -16.25 -21.63 46.12
N GLY A 33 -16.40 -22.96 46.08
CA GLY A 33 -17.59 -23.65 46.59
C GLY A 33 -18.64 -23.89 45.50
N ALA A 34 -19.76 -24.51 45.93
CA ALA A 34 -20.83 -24.87 45.02
C ALA A 34 -21.45 -23.65 44.31
N GLY A 35 -21.64 -23.74 42.99
CA GLY A 35 -22.20 -22.66 42.18
C GLY A 35 -21.26 -21.53 41.84
N SER A 36 -19.99 -21.61 42.21
CA SER A 36 -18.96 -20.64 41.79
C SER A 36 -18.39 -20.98 40.39
N LEU A 37 -17.78 -19.97 39.72
CA LEU A 37 -17.10 -20.16 38.45
C LEU A 37 -15.94 -21.16 38.55
N ARG A 38 -15.16 -21.08 39.65
CA ARG A 38 -14.05 -22.02 39.92
C ARG A 38 -14.53 -23.47 40.00
N ALA A 39 -15.63 -23.71 40.68
CA ALA A 39 -16.21 -25.06 40.76
C ALA A 39 -16.72 -25.55 39.39
N ALA A 40 -17.33 -24.69 38.62
CA ALA A 40 -17.80 -25.01 37.27
C ALA A 40 -16.63 -25.39 36.34
N ILE A 41 -15.52 -24.62 36.31
CA ILE A 41 -14.33 -24.95 35.55
C ILE A 41 -13.71 -26.28 36.02
N SER A 42 -13.60 -26.51 37.31
CA SER A 42 -13.10 -27.78 37.86
C SER A 42 -13.95 -28.98 37.42
N ASN A 43 -15.28 -28.83 37.42
CA ASN A 43 -16.19 -29.90 36.99
C ASN A 43 -16.05 -30.23 35.50
N VAL A 44 -15.97 -29.25 34.61
CA VAL A 44 -15.78 -29.50 33.18
C VAL A 44 -14.47 -30.20 32.89
N ASN A 45 -13.40 -29.97 33.66
CA ASN A 45 -12.13 -30.66 33.51
C ASN A 45 -12.17 -32.15 33.92
N ILE A 46 -13.04 -32.51 34.90
CA ILE A 46 -13.13 -33.88 35.46
C ILE A 46 -13.95 -34.79 34.56
N PHE A 47 -15.11 -34.32 34.07
CA PHE A 47 -16.05 -35.16 33.36
C PHE A 47 -15.83 -35.12 31.83
N PRO A 48 -15.91 -36.28 31.11
CA PRO A 48 -15.85 -36.32 29.67
C PRO A 48 -17.14 -35.76 29.05
N GLY A 49 -17.03 -35.15 27.86
CA GLY A 49 -18.19 -34.66 27.11
C GLY A 49 -18.04 -33.22 26.62
N THR A 50 -19.09 -32.73 25.97
CA THR A 50 -19.27 -31.33 25.61
C THR A 50 -19.95 -30.60 26.74
N HIS A 51 -19.36 -29.53 27.25
CA HIS A 51 -19.88 -28.84 28.45
C HIS A 51 -20.12 -27.37 28.17
N THR A 52 -21.15 -26.82 28.85
CA THR A 52 -21.40 -25.39 28.88
C THR A 52 -21.33 -24.89 30.33
N ILE A 53 -20.53 -23.85 30.56
CA ILE A 53 -20.59 -23.06 31.79
C ILE A 53 -21.53 -21.89 31.51
N ALA A 54 -22.71 -21.93 32.14
CA ALA A 54 -23.75 -20.92 32.03
C ALA A 54 -23.81 -20.07 33.31
N PHE A 55 -24.45 -18.92 33.26
CA PHE A 55 -24.59 -18.00 34.39
C PHE A 55 -26.03 -17.69 34.65
N ASN A 56 -26.42 -17.73 35.93
CA ASN A 56 -27.72 -17.33 36.45
C ASN A 56 -27.55 -16.81 37.88
N ILE A 57 -26.77 -15.78 38.05
CA ILE A 57 -26.46 -15.15 39.33
C ILE A 57 -27.58 -14.16 39.64
N PRO A 58 -28.28 -14.28 40.79
CA PRO A 58 -29.43 -13.44 41.05
C PRO A 58 -29.04 -11.98 41.36
N LEU A 59 -29.97 -11.04 41.15
CA LEU A 59 -29.80 -9.62 41.50
C LEU A 59 -29.53 -9.38 42.99
N SER A 60 -29.87 -10.34 43.84
CA SER A 60 -29.61 -10.30 45.30
C SER A 60 -28.18 -10.72 45.67
N ASP A 61 -27.35 -11.13 44.70
CA ASP A 61 -25.94 -11.46 44.98
C ASP A 61 -25.20 -10.24 45.53
N PRO A 62 -24.43 -10.37 46.63
CA PRO A 62 -23.78 -9.24 47.30
C PRO A 62 -22.76 -8.49 46.42
N ASN A 63 -22.24 -9.11 45.38
CA ASN A 63 -21.28 -8.48 44.44
C ASN A 63 -21.96 -8.02 43.13
N TYR A 64 -23.28 -7.93 43.08
CA TYR A 64 -23.99 -7.23 42.01
C TYR A 64 -23.80 -5.72 42.16
N ILE A 65 -23.21 -5.07 41.17
CA ILE A 65 -22.98 -3.62 41.14
C ILE A 65 -24.12 -2.97 40.33
N ALA A 66 -25.21 -2.60 41.03
CA ALA A 66 -26.43 -2.10 40.39
C ALA A 66 -26.22 -0.84 39.53
N SER A 67 -25.26 0.05 39.90
CA SER A 67 -24.93 1.25 39.12
C SER A 67 -24.25 0.96 37.79
N GLN A 68 -23.70 -0.22 37.62
CA GLN A 68 -23.01 -0.69 36.41
C GLN A 68 -23.76 -1.80 35.69
N GLY A 69 -24.71 -2.45 36.37
CA GLY A 69 -25.45 -3.59 35.87
C GLY A 69 -24.62 -4.87 35.71
N VAL A 70 -23.58 -5.06 36.54
CA VAL A 70 -22.63 -6.18 36.39
C VAL A 70 -22.51 -6.98 37.70
N TRP A 71 -22.26 -8.28 37.56
CA TRP A 71 -21.87 -9.17 38.65
C TRP A 71 -20.34 -9.33 38.66
N LYS A 72 -19.74 -8.97 39.80
CA LYS A 72 -18.29 -8.98 39.94
C LYS A 72 -17.79 -10.25 40.62
N ILE A 73 -17.04 -11.07 39.90
CA ILE A 73 -16.32 -12.23 40.43
C ILE A 73 -14.86 -11.81 40.64
N THR A 74 -14.38 -11.91 41.90
CA THR A 74 -13.02 -11.57 42.27
C THR A 74 -12.30 -12.82 42.77
N PRO A 75 -11.55 -13.53 41.90
CA PRO A 75 -10.78 -14.69 42.34
C PRO A 75 -9.67 -14.28 43.32
N THR A 76 -9.45 -15.09 44.34
CA THR A 76 -8.36 -14.90 45.35
C THR A 76 -7.08 -15.63 44.94
N SER A 77 -7.15 -16.46 43.91
CA SER A 77 -6.03 -17.17 43.25
C SER A 77 -6.42 -17.42 41.81
N THR A 78 -5.44 -17.71 40.96
CA THR A 78 -5.66 -18.04 39.55
C THR A 78 -6.76 -19.09 39.38
N LEU A 79 -7.70 -18.86 38.44
CA LEU A 79 -8.73 -19.83 38.12
C LEU A 79 -8.14 -21.13 37.54
N PRO A 80 -8.80 -22.28 37.66
CA PRO A 80 -8.28 -23.52 37.10
C PRO A 80 -8.07 -23.43 35.59
N ILE A 81 -6.95 -23.97 35.12
CA ILE A 81 -6.67 -24.10 33.68
C ILE A 81 -7.74 -24.99 33.04
N ILE A 82 -8.24 -24.59 31.90
CA ILE A 82 -9.21 -25.36 31.11
C ILE A 82 -8.40 -26.34 30.25
N THR A 83 -8.64 -27.63 30.46
CA THR A 83 -7.93 -28.74 29.77
C THR A 83 -8.89 -29.65 29.00
N ARG A 84 -10.19 -29.32 29.00
CA ARG A 84 -11.23 -30.08 28.31
C ARG A 84 -11.59 -29.46 26.98
N ASN A 85 -11.67 -30.29 25.93
CA ASN A 85 -12.14 -29.87 24.60
C ASN A 85 -13.65 -29.60 24.59
N ASN A 86 -14.09 -28.76 23.64
CA ASN A 86 -15.49 -28.46 23.37
C ASN A 86 -16.23 -27.89 24.59
N VAL A 87 -15.59 -26.97 25.31
CA VAL A 87 -16.18 -26.24 26.44
C VAL A 87 -16.65 -24.86 25.97
N THR A 88 -17.89 -24.52 26.21
CA THR A 88 -18.41 -23.16 26.02
C THR A 88 -18.57 -22.47 27.37
N ILE A 89 -17.90 -21.33 27.57
CA ILE A 89 -18.08 -20.46 28.75
C ILE A 89 -18.88 -19.25 28.24
N ASP A 90 -20.17 -19.21 28.64
CA ASP A 90 -21.16 -18.36 28.01
C ASP A 90 -21.73 -17.32 28.98
N GLY A 91 -21.12 -16.12 29.00
CA GLY A 91 -21.63 -14.99 29.78
C GLY A 91 -22.98 -14.46 29.32
N THR A 92 -23.38 -14.68 28.06
CA THR A 92 -24.69 -14.21 27.54
C THR A 92 -25.87 -14.88 28.21
N THR A 93 -25.68 -16.03 28.86
CA THR A 93 -26.72 -16.74 29.62
C THR A 93 -27.15 -15.95 30.83
N GLN A 94 -26.30 -15.09 31.39
CA GLN A 94 -26.69 -14.16 32.46
C GLN A 94 -27.76 -13.20 31.99
N THR A 95 -27.58 -12.57 30.84
CA THR A 95 -28.58 -11.71 30.20
C THR A 95 -29.90 -12.45 29.94
N THR A 96 -29.80 -13.69 29.44
CA THR A 96 -30.98 -14.52 29.17
C THR A 96 -31.76 -14.83 30.45
N ASN A 97 -31.08 -15.06 31.56
CA ASN A 97 -31.71 -15.50 32.84
C ASN A 97 -32.15 -14.34 33.74
N GLN A 98 -31.42 -13.21 33.72
CA GLN A 98 -31.68 -12.08 34.63
C GLN A 98 -32.12 -10.79 33.93
N GLY A 99 -32.22 -10.80 32.59
CA GLY A 99 -32.48 -9.62 31.78
C GLY A 99 -31.20 -8.84 31.48
N ASN A 100 -31.28 -7.93 30.51
CA ASN A 100 -30.14 -7.07 30.14
C ASN A 100 -29.96 -5.94 31.15
N THR A 101 -29.05 -6.13 32.10
CA THR A 101 -28.72 -5.15 33.13
C THR A 101 -27.62 -4.19 32.76
N ASN A 102 -26.74 -4.57 31.80
CA ASN A 102 -25.70 -3.72 31.20
C ASN A 102 -25.91 -3.57 29.69
N PRO A 103 -26.73 -2.62 29.21
CA PRO A 103 -26.93 -2.39 27.77
C PRO A 103 -25.67 -1.95 27.02
N SER A 104 -24.58 -1.65 27.75
CA SER A 104 -23.32 -1.19 27.19
C SER A 104 -22.33 -2.30 26.91
N GLY A 105 -22.57 -3.53 27.40
CA GLY A 105 -21.62 -4.62 27.21
C GLY A 105 -21.97 -5.87 28.02
N PRO A 106 -20.97 -6.75 28.23
CA PRO A 106 -21.14 -7.94 29.06
C PRO A 106 -21.57 -7.63 30.51
N GLU A 107 -22.19 -8.59 31.17
CA GLU A 107 -22.73 -8.43 32.54
C GLU A 107 -21.86 -9.12 33.60
N ILE A 108 -20.96 -10.00 33.21
CA ILE A 108 -20.05 -10.70 34.13
C ILE A 108 -18.67 -10.07 34.07
N LEU A 109 -18.25 -9.48 35.19
CA LEU A 109 -16.92 -8.93 35.40
C LEU A 109 -16.05 -9.94 36.14
N ILE A 110 -14.97 -10.40 35.51
CA ILE A 110 -13.91 -11.17 36.16
C ILE A 110 -12.77 -10.20 36.50
N ASP A 111 -12.53 -9.99 37.78
CA ASP A 111 -11.65 -8.97 38.31
C ASP A 111 -10.50 -9.61 39.09
N GLY A 112 -9.31 -9.63 38.51
CA GLY A 112 -8.10 -10.22 39.08
C GLY A 112 -7.60 -9.52 40.34
N ASN A 113 -8.05 -8.27 40.57
CA ASN A 113 -7.63 -7.46 41.73
C ASN A 113 -6.11 -7.43 41.95
N HIS A 114 -5.36 -7.47 40.82
CA HIS A 114 -3.88 -7.51 40.79
C HIS A 114 -3.30 -8.69 41.58
N LEU A 115 -3.78 -9.90 41.30
CA LEU A 115 -3.14 -11.12 41.79
C LEU A 115 -1.65 -11.08 41.47
N PHE A 116 -0.79 -11.46 42.40
CA PHE A 116 0.65 -11.43 42.21
C PHE A 116 1.15 -12.68 41.47
N GLY A 117 1.94 -12.49 40.43
CA GLY A 117 2.53 -13.57 39.65
C GLY A 117 1.98 -13.68 38.23
N SER A 118 2.25 -14.80 37.56
CA SER A 118 1.65 -15.10 36.25
C SER A 118 0.22 -15.59 36.46
N ASP A 119 -0.75 -14.70 36.34
CA ASP A 119 -2.16 -14.95 36.55
C ASP A 119 -2.99 -14.64 35.30
N PHE A 120 -4.10 -15.34 35.14
CA PHE A 120 -5.03 -15.19 34.04
C PHE A 120 -6.49 -15.38 34.52
N ALA A 121 -7.42 -14.75 33.80
CA ALA A 121 -8.85 -15.01 34.04
C ALA A 121 -9.26 -16.35 33.41
N PHE A 122 -8.87 -16.59 32.17
CA PHE A 122 -9.10 -17.86 31.49
C PHE A 122 -7.81 -18.35 30.80
N HIS A 123 -7.50 -19.61 31.00
CA HIS A 123 -6.37 -20.25 30.31
C HIS A 123 -6.84 -21.55 29.61
N LEU A 124 -6.74 -21.58 28.27
CA LEU A 124 -6.96 -22.75 27.43
C LEU A 124 -5.62 -23.43 27.16
N TYR A 125 -5.38 -24.60 27.74
CA TYR A 125 -4.12 -25.34 27.57
C TYR A 125 -4.33 -26.70 26.93
N ASN A 126 -3.76 -26.89 25.72
CA ASN A 126 -3.94 -28.09 24.89
C ASN A 126 -5.40 -28.42 24.59
N VAL A 127 -6.22 -27.41 24.30
CA VAL A 127 -7.68 -27.49 24.17
C VAL A 127 -8.10 -27.19 22.74
N SER A 128 -9.09 -27.92 22.24
CA SER A 128 -9.73 -27.64 20.95
C SER A 128 -11.23 -27.43 21.08
N GLY A 129 -11.76 -26.55 20.22
CA GLY A 129 -13.19 -26.28 20.10
C GLY A 129 -13.83 -25.56 21.29
N ALA A 130 -13.04 -24.91 22.14
CA ALA A 130 -13.57 -24.12 23.24
C ALA A 130 -14.06 -22.75 22.76
N THR A 131 -15.08 -22.22 23.46
CA THR A 131 -15.60 -20.85 23.23
C THR A 131 -15.64 -20.08 24.54
N ILE A 132 -15.10 -18.85 24.55
CA ILE A 132 -15.22 -17.90 25.66
C ILE A 132 -15.92 -16.66 25.13
N LYS A 133 -17.09 -16.35 25.69
CA LYS A 133 -17.87 -15.23 25.18
C LYS A 133 -18.57 -14.41 26.25
N SER A 134 -18.58 -13.08 26.03
CA SER A 134 -19.35 -12.08 26.77
C SER A 134 -18.92 -11.91 28.24
N PHE A 135 -17.64 -11.54 28.45
CA PHE A 135 -17.08 -11.19 29.75
C PHE A 135 -16.40 -9.82 29.72
N ILE A 136 -16.40 -9.17 30.88
CA ILE A 136 -15.48 -8.06 31.18
C ILE A 136 -14.34 -8.67 32.00
N ILE A 137 -13.08 -8.45 31.55
CA ILE A 137 -11.89 -9.07 32.15
C ILE A 137 -10.85 -7.98 32.40
N GLY A 138 -10.40 -7.85 33.64
CA GLY A 138 -9.38 -6.88 33.98
C GLY A 138 -8.61 -7.19 35.25
N ARG A 139 -7.46 -6.50 35.39
CA ARG A 139 -6.54 -6.55 36.53
C ARG A 139 -5.82 -7.89 36.71
N PHE A 140 -5.54 -8.58 35.58
CA PHE A 140 -4.70 -9.78 35.50
C PHE A 140 -3.36 -9.47 34.83
N THR A 141 -2.39 -10.38 34.91
CA THR A 141 -1.22 -10.35 34.06
C THR A 141 -1.66 -10.64 32.60
N VAL A 142 -2.45 -11.67 32.38
CA VAL A 142 -3.04 -11.98 31.07
C VAL A 142 -4.55 -12.15 31.22
N GLY A 143 -5.33 -11.39 30.45
CA GLY A 143 -6.78 -11.54 30.50
C GLY A 143 -7.24 -12.93 30.05
N ILE A 144 -6.82 -13.35 28.85
CA ILE A 144 -7.09 -14.68 28.30
C ILE A 144 -5.81 -15.27 27.74
N GLU A 145 -5.42 -16.48 28.16
CA GLU A 145 -4.29 -17.21 27.62
C GLU A 145 -4.75 -18.44 26.83
N ILE A 146 -4.20 -18.60 25.63
CA ILE A 146 -4.36 -19.79 24.80
C ILE A 146 -2.96 -20.35 24.56
N SER A 147 -2.63 -21.55 25.07
CA SER A 147 -1.28 -22.06 24.98
C SER A 147 -1.19 -23.55 24.66
N GLY A 148 0.04 -23.99 24.40
CA GLY A 148 0.33 -25.35 23.93
C GLY A 148 -0.27 -25.63 22.57
N THR A 149 -0.81 -26.82 22.34
CA THR A 149 -1.41 -27.24 21.06
C THR A 149 -2.89 -26.84 20.92
N SER A 150 -3.32 -25.80 21.64
CA SER A 150 -4.71 -25.31 21.60
C SER A 150 -5.11 -24.83 20.21
N HIS A 151 -6.25 -25.32 19.68
CA HIS A 151 -6.67 -25.00 18.32
C HIS A 151 -8.19 -24.99 18.14
N ASN A 152 -8.67 -24.33 17.08
CA ASN A 152 -10.09 -24.21 16.76
C ASN A 152 -10.94 -23.63 17.92
N ASN A 153 -10.34 -22.82 18.78
CA ASN A 153 -11.05 -22.13 19.85
C ASN A 153 -11.57 -20.77 19.35
N THR A 154 -12.64 -20.27 19.97
CA THR A 154 -13.30 -19.03 19.58
C THR A 154 -13.43 -18.09 20.79
N ILE A 155 -12.96 -16.86 20.65
CA ILE A 155 -13.03 -15.81 21.68
C ILE A 155 -13.81 -14.64 21.12
N VAL A 156 -15.01 -14.38 21.65
CA VAL A 156 -15.95 -13.42 21.06
C VAL A 156 -16.73 -12.61 22.11
N GLY A 157 -17.04 -11.35 21.79
CA GLY A 157 -17.92 -10.50 22.58
C GLY A 157 -17.36 -10.09 23.95
N ASN A 158 -16.05 -10.17 24.17
CA ASN A 158 -15.43 -9.85 25.45
C ASN A 158 -14.90 -8.41 25.48
N TYR A 159 -14.91 -7.79 26.65
CA TYR A 159 -14.24 -6.54 26.98
C TYR A 159 -13.03 -6.87 27.86
N VAL A 160 -11.83 -6.67 27.36
CA VAL A 160 -10.59 -7.12 28.02
C VAL A 160 -9.62 -5.96 28.19
N GLY A 161 -9.36 -5.60 29.45
CA GLY A 161 -8.54 -4.46 29.83
C GLY A 161 -9.33 -3.16 30.04
N CYS A 162 -10.64 -3.17 29.83
CA CYS A 162 -11.49 -2.01 29.98
C CYS A 162 -12.70 -2.28 30.89
N ASN A 163 -13.32 -1.21 31.35
CA ASN A 163 -14.45 -1.26 32.29
C ASN A 163 -15.76 -1.73 31.63
N PHE A 164 -16.85 -1.78 32.39
CA PHE A 164 -18.16 -2.33 31.98
C PHE A 164 -18.78 -1.69 30.72
N ASN A 165 -18.44 -0.47 30.40
CA ASN A 165 -18.91 0.25 29.22
C ASN A 165 -17.77 0.54 28.20
N ALA A 166 -16.59 -0.04 28.43
CA ALA A 166 -15.37 0.11 27.63
C ALA A 166 -15.02 1.56 27.30
N THR A 167 -15.17 2.48 28.26
CA THR A 167 -14.78 3.89 28.12
C THR A 167 -13.57 4.26 28.95
N ASP A 168 -13.13 3.36 29.86
CA ASP A 168 -12.00 3.58 30.74
C ASP A 168 -11.27 2.27 30.98
N THR A 169 -10.05 2.36 31.51
CA THR A 169 -9.16 1.21 31.71
C THR A 169 -9.57 0.37 32.91
N LEU A 170 -9.41 -0.93 32.76
CA LEU A 170 -9.36 -1.92 33.85
C LEU A 170 -8.21 -2.88 33.52
N SER A 171 -6.99 -2.34 33.47
CA SER A 171 -5.86 -2.89 32.73
C SER A 171 -5.44 -4.29 33.17
N ASN A 172 -5.22 -5.16 32.19
CA ASN A 172 -4.31 -6.31 32.31
C ASN A 172 -2.94 -5.90 31.78
N THR A 173 -1.89 -6.70 32.02
CA THR A 173 -0.63 -6.47 31.29
C THR A 173 -0.82 -6.80 29.82
N HIS A 174 -1.42 -7.97 29.49
CA HIS A 174 -1.84 -8.33 28.14
C HIS A 174 -3.32 -8.69 28.09
N GLY A 175 -4.01 -8.25 27.04
CA GLY A 175 -5.43 -8.55 26.89
C GLY A 175 -5.66 -10.03 26.61
N ILE A 176 -5.10 -10.53 25.51
CA ILE A 176 -5.06 -11.96 25.17
C ILE A 176 -3.69 -12.35 24.68
N GLU A 177 -3.19 -13.51 25.09
CA GLU A 177 -1.99 -14.14 24.58
C GLU A 177 -2.26 -15.50 23.93
N LEU A 178 -1.72 -15.71 22.72
CA LEU A 178 -1.61 -16.99 22.07
C LEU A 178 -0.13 -17.39 22.16
N LEU A 179 0.20 -18.34 23.05
CA LEU A 179 1.59 -18.60 23.46
C LEU A 179 2.03 -20.05 23.23
N SER A 180 3.18 -20.23 22.56
CA SER A 180 3.88 -21.52 22.46
C SER A 180 3.12 -22.62 21.70
N GLY A 181 2.56 -22.30 20.55
CA GLY A 181 2.07 -23.29 19.59
C GLY A 181 0.60 -23.27 19.21
N PRO A 182 -0.25 -22.35 19.71
CA PRO A 182 -1.67 -22.32 19.34
C PRO A 182 -1.87 -22.08 17.84
N TYR A 183 -2.87 -22.76 17.26
CA TYR A 183 -3.14 -22.64 15.84
C TYR A 183 -4.64 -22.72 15.50
N GLN A 184 -5.03 -22.10 14.38
CA GLN A 184 -6.41 -22.13 13.88
C GLN A 184 -7.47 -21.62 14.90
N ASN A 185 -7.08 -20.76 15.84
CA ASN A 185 -8.03 -20.11 16.76
C ASN A 185 -8.62 -18.87 16.08
N ILE A 186 -9.85 -18.51 16.47
CA ILE A 186 -10.56 -17.34 15.97
C ILE A 186 -10.77 -16.37 17.14
N ILE A 187 -10.24 -15.16 16.99
CA ILE A 187 -10.40 -14.07 17.94
C ILE A 187 -11.28 -12.99 17.32
N GLY A 188 -12.53 -12.88 17.76
CA GLY A 188 -13.55 -12.03 17.17
C GLY A 188 -14.37 -12.70 16.09
N GLY A 189 -15.17 -11.93 15.38
CA GLY A 189 -16.06 -12.45 14.35
C GLY A 189 -16.58 -11.36 13.40
N ALA A 190 -17.57 -11.70 12.60
CA ALA A 190 -18.12 -10.82 11.58
C ALA A 190 -19.40 -10.07 12.05
N THR A 191 -19.85 -10.30 13.26
CA THR A 191 -21.04 -9.62 13.81
C THR A 191 -20.69 -8.73 15.00
N VAL A 192 -21.54 -7.76 15.29
CA VAL A 192 -21.34 -6.85 16.43
C VAL A 192 -21.27 -7.63 17.75
N SER A 193 -22.04 -8.70 17.91
CA SER A 193 -22.06 -9.55 19.12
C SER A 193 -20.81 -10.43 19.27
N GLU A 194 -20.08 -10.66 18.18
CA GLU A 194 -18.80 -11.42 18.19
C GLU A 194 -17.60 -10.51 18.39
N ARG A 195 -17.77 -9.20 18.31
CA ARG A 195 -16.70 -8.23 18.46
C ARG A 195 -16.14 -8.24 19.87
N ASN A 196 -14.83 -8.46 20.02
CA ASN A 196 -14.17 -8.15 21.28
C ASN A 196 -13.66 -6.70 21.28
N VAL A 197 -13.52 -6.16 22.49
CA VAL A 197 -12.84 -4.90 22.77
C VAL A 197 -11.60 -5.23 23.61
N PHE A 198 -10.43 -5.22 23.00
CA PHE A 198 -9.12 -5.38 23.66
C PHE A 198 -8.49 -4.00 23.84
N SER A 199 -8.78 -3.35 24.94
CA SER A 199 -8.42 -1.95 25.13
C SER A 199 -8.10 -1.66 26.60
N GLY A 200 -7.19 -0.72 26.85
CA GLY A 200 -6.82 -0.31 28.18
C GLY A 200 -5.83 -1.25 28.88
N ASN A 201 -5.20 -2.16 28.15
CA ASN A 201 -4.15 -3.02 28.73
C ASN A 201 -2.80 -2.28 28.78
N ASP A 202 -1.99 -2.55 29.81
CA ASP A 202 -0.73 -1.83 30.05
C ASP A 202 0.32 -2.09 28.94
N HIS A 203 0.25 -3.27 28.30
CA HIS A 203 1.16 -3.65 27.22
C HIS A 203 0.38 -3.93 25.93
N VAL A 204 0.07 -5.17 25.60
CA VAL A 204 -0.48 -5.57 24.29
C VAL A 204 -1.95 -5.92 24.38
N GLY A 205 -2.74 -5.43 23.43
CA GLY A 205 -4.14 -5.82 23.30
C GLY A 205 -4.29 -7.28 22.93
N ILE A 206 -3.71 -7.71 21.80
CA ILE A 206 -3.71 -9.09 21.28
C ILE A 206 -2.27 -9.49 20.95
N ARG A 207 -1.75 -10.53 21.59
CA ARG A 207 -0.37 -10.99 21.45
C ARG A 207 -0.29 -12.42 20.93
N LEU A 208 0.47 -12.63 19.86
CA LEU A 208 0.74 -13.94 19.25
C LEU A 208 2.23 -14.23 19.36
N VAL A 209 2.62 -15.25 20.13
CA VAL A 209 4.02 -15.66 20.29
C VAL A 209 4.17 -17.12 19.93
N ASN A 210 4.90 -17.41 18.86
CA ASN A 210 5.05 -18.76 18.30
C ASN A 210 3.67 -19.41 17.99
N ALA A 211 2.72 -18.62 17.48
CA ALA A 211 1.34 -19.00 17.22
C ALA A 211 1.05 -18.94 15.71
N ASN A 212 0.40 -19.96 15.15
CA ASN A 212 0.33 -20.12 13.70
C ASN A 212 -1.11 -20.26 13.19
N SER A 213 -1.37 -19.71 11.99
CA SER A 213 -2.65 -19.90 11.29
C SER A 213 -3.89 -19.47 12.09
N ASN A 214 -3.74 -18.52 13.01
CA ASN A 214 -4.87 -17.97 13.76
C ASN A 214 -5.54 -16.85 12.96
N ILE A 215 -6.82 -16.60 13.24
CA ILE A 215 -7.62 -15.57 12.59
C ILE A 215 -8.04 -14.53 13.64
N ILE A 216 -7.63 -13.29 13.43
CA ILE A 216 -7.95 -12.14 14.30
C ILE A 216 -8.81 -11.19 13.49
N LYS A 217 -10.11 -11.11 13.76
CA LYS A 217 -11.03 -10.33 12.93
C LYS A 217 -12.17 -9.68 13.71
N GLY A 218 -12.65 -8.53 13.23
CA GLY A 218 -13.84 -7.84 13.75
C GLY A 218 -13.65 -7.21 15.13
N ASN A 219 -12.43 -7.06 15.62
CA ASN A 219 -12.17 -6.55 16.97
C ASN A 219 -11.93 -5.03 16.98
N TYR A 220 -12.18 -4.42 18.14
CA TYR A 220 -11.68 -3.11 18.51
C TYR A 220 -10.46 -3.27 19.40
N VAL A 221 -9.34 -2.60 19.05
CA VAL A 221 -8.08 -2.72 19.77
C VAL A 221 -7.52 -1.33 20.04
N GLY A 222 -7.54 -0.91 21.30
CA GLY A 222 -7.17 0.44 21.72
C GLY A 222 -8.30 1.47 21.64
N LEU A 223 -9.49 1.04 21.28
CA LEU A 223 -10.68 1.88 21.13
C LEU A 223 -11.75 1.56 22.19
N ASN A 224 -12.63 2.53 22.44
CA ASN A 224 -13.85 2.31 23.20
C ASN A 224 -14.87 1.45 22.41
N ARG A 225 -15.96 1.02 23.07
CA ARG A 225 -16.99 0.17 22.45
C ARG A 225 -17.69 0.77 21.23
N THR A 226 -17.68 2.10 21.09
CA THR A 226 -18.28 2.80 19.96
C THR A 226 -17.27 3.07 18.85
N GLY A 227 -15.97 2.79 19.09
CA GLY A 227 -14.90 2.92 18.11
C GLY A 227 -14.56 4.36 17.72
N ASN A 228 -14.94 5.34 18.55
CA ASN A 228 -14.75 6.76 18.26
C ASN A 228 -13.83 7.49 19.26
N ALA A 229 -13.26 6.78 20.24
CA ALA A 229 -12.32 7.33 21.19
C ALA A 229 -11.31 6.28 21.64
N ALA A 230 -10.10 6.73 21.99
CA ALA A 230 -9.03 5.85 22.46
C ALA A 230 -9.28 5.35 23.89
N VAL A 231 -9.04 4.06 24.11
CA VAL A 231 -8.80 3.43 25.42
C VAL A 231 -7.51 2.61 25.25
N ARG A 232 -6.37 3.25 25.46
CA ARG A 232 -5.05 2.87 24.95
C ARG A 232 -4.54 1.55 25.51
N ASN A 233 -4.03 0.66 24.62
CA ASN A 233 -2.98 -0.28 24.98
C ASN A 233 -1.61 0.36 24.66
N TYR A 234 -0.48 -0.27 25.06
CA TYR A 234 0.83 0.15 24.55
C TYR A 234 0.96 -0.25 23.07
N ASP A 235 0.75 -1.54 22.72
CA ASP A 235 0.65 -2.04 21.35
C ASP A 235 -0.74 -2.65 21.08
N GLY A 236 -1.16 -2.58 19.82
CA GLY A 236 -2.46 -3.12 19.43
C GLY A 236 -2.44 -4.64 19.25
N ILE A 237 -2.01 -5.14 18.09
CA ILE A 237 -1.93 -6.56 17.74
C ILE A 237 -0.47 -6.91 17.44
N SER A 238 0.22 -7.61 18.34
CA SER A 238 1.62 -7.99 18.19
C SER A 238 1.77 -9.43 17.71
N ILE A 239 2.64 -9.65 16.71
CA ILE A 239 2.97 -10.96 16.15
C ILE A 239 4.46 -11.17 16.35
N GLU A 240 4.86 -12.16 17.15
CA GLU A 240 6.20 -12.30 17.68
C GLU A 240 6.77 -13.72 17.51
N GLY A 241 8.10 -13.81 17.64
CA GLY A 241 8.83 -15.08 17.69
C GLY A 241 8.87 -15.80 16.35
N THR A 242 8.14 -16.92 16.23
CA THR A 242 8.07 -17.73 15.00
C THR A 242 6.64 -17.85 14.45
N SER A 243 5.80 -16.86 14.75
CA SER A 243 4.38 -16.84 14.36
C SER A 243 4.20 -16.72 12.85
N LYS A 244 3.47 -17.68 12.23
CA LYS A 244 3.34 -17.77 10.77
C LYS A 244 1.89 -17.97 10.34
N TYR A 245 1.61 -17.53 9.11
CA TYR A 245 0.33 -17.81 8.42
C TYR A 245 -0.90 -17.28 9.17
N ASN A 246 -0.75 -16.33 10.09
CA ASN A 246 -1.89 -15.71 10.76
C ASN A 246 -2.58 -14.73 9.80
N LEU A 247 -3.92 -14.66 9.91
CA LEU A 247 -4.75 -13.72 9.18
C LEU A 247 -5.26 -12.65 10.16
N ILE A 248 -4.85 -11.41 9.93
CA ILE A 248 -5.27 -10.26 10.71
C ILE A 248 -6.24 -9.42 9.85
N GLY A 249 -7.52 -9.42 10.21
CA GLY A 249 -8.60 -8.81 9.46
C GLY A 249 -9.34 -9.79 8.58
N GLY A 250 -9.86 -9.28 7.47
CA GLY A 250 -10.61 -10.06 6.50
C GLY A 250 -10.95 -9.24 5.26
N TYR A 251 -11.69 -9.82 4.35
CA TYR A 251 -12.00 -9.23 3.04
C TYR A 251 -13.33 -8.46 3.02
N THR A 252 -14.05 -8.44 4.13
CA THR A 252 -15.31 -7.73 4.27
C THR A 252 -15.24 -6.69 5.38
N ALA A 253 -16.05 -5.64 5.29
CA ALA A 253 -16.12 -4.62 6.33
C ALA A 253 -16.50 -5.18 7.72
N ALA A 254 -17.24 -6.28 7.77
CA ALA A 254 -17.64 -6.94 9.00
C ALA A 254 -16.47 -7.68 9.71
N GLU A 255 -15.45 -8.11 8.94
CA GLU A 255 -14.29 -8.83 9.46
C GLU A 255 -13.13 -7.89 9.83
N ARG A 256 -13.27 -6.60 9.58
CA ARG A 256 -12.27 -5.57 9.83
C ARG A 256 -11.94 -5.44 11.30
N ASN A 257 -10.64 -5.46 11.65
CA ASN A 257 -10.22 -4.95 12.94
C ASN A 257 -10.01 -3.43 12.85
N TYR A 258 -10.33 -2.74 13.93
CA TYR A 258 -10.03 -1.32 14.11
C TYR A 258 -8.96 -1.23 15.20
N VAL A 259 -7.73 -0.89 14.78
CA VAL A 259 -6.54 -0.92 15.64
C VAL A 259 -6.00 0.49 15.76
N SER A 260 -6.48 1.22 16.76
CA SER A 260 -6.27 2.66 16.85
C SER A 260 -6.16 3.13 18.28
N GLY A 261 -5.49 4.27 18.49
CA GLY A 261 -5.34 4.87 19.80
C GLY A 261 -4.31 4.20 20.69
N ASN A 262 -3.53 3.22 20.21
CA ASN A 262 -2.47 2.59 21.00
C ASN A 262 -1.25 3.53 21.12
N VAL A 263 -0.44 3.36 22.17
CA VAL A 263 0.65 4.29 22.49
C VAL A 263 1.78 4.19 21.46
N ALA A 264 2.20 2.97 21.10
CA ALA A 264 3.31 2.75 20.19
C ALA A 264 2.82 2.22 18.83
N TYR A 265 2.63 0.95 18.68
CA TYR A 265 2.35 0.33 17.38
C TYR A 265 0.89 -0.13 17.26
N GLY A 266 0.31 0.05 16.06
CA GLY A 266 -0.96 -0.57 15.74
C GLY A 266 -0.81 -2.08 15.56
N ILE A 267 -0.03 -2.51 14.56
CA ILE A 267 0.20 -3.93 14.27
C ILE A 267 1.70 -4.16 14.04
N PRO A 268 2.49 -4.43 15.09
CA PRO A 268 3.88 -4.84 14.94
C PRO A 268 4.03 -6.34 14.66
N VAL A 269 5.01 -6.69 13.81
CA VAL A 269 5.43 -8.05 13.46
C VAL A 269 6.92 -8.16 13.70
N PHE A 270 7.34 -8.88 14.74
CA PHE A 270 8.72 -8.95 15.20
C PHE A 270 9.32 -10.35 15.08
N GLY A 271 10.51 -10.44 14.51
CA GLY A 271 11.38 -11.61 14.63
C GLY A 271 11.53 -12.44 13.36
N THR A 272 12.69 -13.06 13.23
CA THR A 272 13.15 -13.82 12.05
C THR A 272 12.25 -14.99 11.67
N GLY A 273 11.36 -15.41 12.55
CA GLY A 273 10.39 -16.48 12.31
C GLY A 273 8.98 -16.02 11.96
N CYS A 274 8.69 -14.74 12.06
CA CYS A 274 7.38 -14.15 11.77
C CYS A 274 7.19 -13.97 10.25
N ASN A 275 6.75 -15.04 9.58
CA ASN A 275 6.71 -15.10 8.13
C ASN A 275 5.32 -15.47 7.62
N TYR A 276 5.00 -15.02 6.40
CA TYR A 276 3.77 -15.37 5.69
C TYR A 276 2.48 -14.97 6.42
N ASN A 277 2.52 -14.01 7.34
CA ASN A 277 1.32 -13.45 7.92
C ASN A 277 0.64 -12.52 6.91
N ILE A 278 -0.69 -12.44 6.99
CA ILE A 278 -1.52 -11.66 6.07
C ILE A 278 -2.31 -10.64 6.89
N ILE A 279 -2.12 -9.36 6.61
CA ILE A 279 -2.80 -8.24 7.28
C ILE A 279 -3.66 -7.53 6.24
N VAL A 280 -4.98 -7.71 6.30
CA VAL A 280 -5.92 -7.26 5.24
C VAL A 280 -7.18 -6.62 5.81
N GLY A 281 -7.65 -5.57 5.12
CA GLY A 281 -8.95 -4.95 5.38
C GLY A 281 -9.08 -4.21 6.71
N ASN A 282 -7.99 -3.96 7.44
CA ASN A 282 -8.04 -3.30 8.75
C ASN A 282 -8.04 -1.76 8.61
N PHE A 283 -8.55 -1.09 9.62
CA PHE A 283 -8.34 0.33 9.84
C PHE A 283 -7.33 0.52 10.98
N VAL A 284 -6.27 1.29 10.74
CA VAL A 284 -5.17 1.46 11.68
C VAL A 284 -4.84 2.95 11.81
N GLY A 285 -5.16 3.52 12.98
CA GLY A 285 -4.95 4.94 13.29
C GLY A 285 -6.18 5.83 13.08
N THR A 286 -7.34 5.24 12.75
CA THR A 286 -8.58 5.98 12.51
C THR A 286 -9.71 5.51 13.40
N ASP A 287 -10.79 6.29 13.42
CA ASP A 287 -12.07 5.85 13.96
C ASP A 287 -12.74 4.78 13.07
N ILE A 288 -13.93 4.31 13.48
CA ILE A 288 -14.67 3.29 12.71
C ILE A 288 -15.20 3.78 11.35
N THR A 289 -15.30 5.09 11.15
CA THR A 289 -15.76 5.68 9.89
C THR A 289 -14.61 5.78 8.87
N GLY A 290 -13.36 5.76 9.33
CA GLY A 290 -12.18 5.95 8.51
C GLY A 290 -11.98 7.40 8.05
N ILE A 291 -12.58 8.36 8.75
CA ILE A 291 -12.55 9.79 8.41
C ILE A 291 -11.78 10.58 9.46
N ASP A 292 -11.89 10.20 10.74
CA ASP A 292 -11.24 10.90 11.84
C ASP A 292 -10.04 10.11 12.38
N SER A 293 -8.98 10.82 12.78
CA SER A 293 -7.77 10.23 13.33
C SER A 293 -7.95 9.85 14.80
N ILE A 294 -7.59 8.61 15.14
CA ILE A 294 -7.35 8.16 16.52
C ILE A 294 -5.96 7.49 16.52
N PRO A 295 -4.87 8.26 16.67
CA PRO A 295 -3.53 7.85 16.28
C PRO A 295 -2.95 6.73 17.14
N ASN A 296 -2.29 5.75 16.51
CA ASN A 296 -1.13 5.07 17.07
C ASN A 296 0.13 5.93 16.77
N THR A 297 1.31 5.62 17.37
CA THR A 297 2.54 6.25 16.89
C THR A 297 2.88 5.72 15.51
N TYR A 298 2.94 4.41 15.30
CA TYR A 298 3.15 3.80 13.99
C TYR A 298 1.99 2.87 13.65
N GLY A 299 1.60 2.84 12.36
CA GLY A 299 0.50 2.01 11.91
C GLY A 299 0.85 0.52 11.92
N VAL A 300 1.60 0.06 10.92
CA VAL A 300 2.08 -1.33 10.81
C VAL A 300 3.61 -1.32 10.75
N LEU A 301 4.23 -2.20 11.54
CA LEU A 301 5.67 -2.39 11.59
C LEU A 301 6.02 -3.84 11.22
N PHE A 302 7.02 -4.03 10.34
CA PHE A 302 7.74 -5.28 10.16
C PHE A 302 9.18 -5.07 10.61
N ASP A 303 9.68 -5.90 11.52
CA ASP A 303 10.94 -5.65 12.23
C ASP A 303 11.68 -6.94 12.63
N ASP A 304 12.96 -6.80 13.01
CA ASP A 304 13.79 -7.89 13.54
C ASP A 304 13.81 -9.16 12.69
N GLY A 305 13.80 -9.02 11.36
CA GLY A 305 13.88 -10.14 10.42
C GLY A 305 12.54 -10.78 10.06
N ALA A 306 11.42 -10.15 10.38
CA ALA A 306 10.12 -10.52 9.81
C ALA A 306 10.19 -10.51 8.28
N SER A 307 9.64 -11.53 7.61
CA SER A 307 9.86 -11.69 6.17
C SER A 307 8.69 -12.36 5.48
N TYR A 308 8.52 -12.07 4.19
CA TYR A 308 7.47 -12.67 3.35
C TYR A 308 6.04 -12.42 3.86
N ASN A 309 5.83 -11.41 4.70
CA ASN A 309 4.50 -11.03 5.13
C ASN A 309 3.82 -10.18 4.06
N ARG A 310 2.49 -10.14 4.10
CA ARG A 310 1.71 -9.34 3.16
C ARG A 310 0.79 -8.38 3.90
N LEU A 311 0.93 -7.11 3.58
CA LEU A 311 0.07 -6.02 4.03
C LEU A 311 -0.83 -5.57 2.89
N GLY A 312 -2.11 -5.90 2.95
CA GLY A 312 -3.09 -5.60 1.92
C GLY A 312 -3.21 -6.67 0.84
N GLY A 313 -3.73 -6.29 -0.32
CA GLY A 313 -3.95 -7.19 -1.46
C GLY A 313 -4.68 -6.50 -2.61
N SER A 314 -4.62 -7.13 -3.78
CA SER A 314 -5.25 -6.62 -5.02
C SER A 314 -6.74 -6.94 -5.16
N VAL A 315 -7.27 -7.86 -4.31
CA VAL A 315 -8.70 -8.20 -4.35
C VAL A 315 -9.53 -7.19 -3.56
N ALA A 316 -10.76 -7.00 -3.94
CA ALA A 316 -11.66 -6.06 -3.26
C ALA A 316 -11.76 -6.37 -1.75
N GLY A 317 -11.65 -5.34 -0.92
CA GLY A 317 -11.70 -5.44 0.54
C GLY A 317 -10.38 -5.85 1.21
N ALA A 318 -9.34 -6.20 0.46
CA ALA A 318 -8.05 -6.60 1.02
C ALA A 318 -7.17 -5.42 1.48
N GLY A 319 -7.32 -4.26 0.86
CA GLY A 319 -6.56 -3.05 1.23
C GLY A 319 -6.87 -2.61 2.66
N ASN A 320 -5.84 -2.23 3.40
CA ASN A 320 -5.99 -1.60 4.70
C ASN A 320 -6.08 -0.08 4.56
N LEU A 321 -6.68 0.58 5.52
CA LEU A 321 -6.57 2.02 5.74
C LEU A 321 -5.54 2.27 6.85
N LEU A 322 -4.39 2.84 6.49
CA LEU A 322 -3.25 3.09 7.37
C LEU A 322 -3.02 4.60 7.44
N SER A 323 -3.82 5.28 8.24
CA SER A 323 -3.94 6.74 8.21
C SER A 323 -4.13 7.33 9.59
N GLY A 324 -3.80 8.61 9.74
CA GLY A 324 -4.01 9.34 10.98
C GLY A 324 -3.03 8.98 12.10
N ASN A 325 -2.00 8.16 11.85
CA ASN A 325 -0.97 7.85 12.85
C ASN A 325 -0.02 9.04 13.03
N SER A 326 0.54 9.20 14.23
CA SER A 326 1.42 10.36 14.52
C SER A 326 2.81 10.23 13.89
N GLY A 327 3.30 9.01 13.69
CA GLY A 327 4.52 8.64 12.97
C GLY A 327 4.19 8.07 11.58
N TYR A 328 4.71 6.90 11.24
CA TYR A 328 4.61 6.33 9.90
C TYR A 328 3.36 5.47 9.72
N GLY A 329 2.81 5.47 8.50
CA GLY A 329 1.73 4.55 8.14
C GLY A 329 2.22 3.10 8.10
N VAL A 330 3.33 2.86 7.40
CA VAL A 330 4.03 1.57 7.31
C VAL A 330 5.51 1.78 7.62
N PHE A 331 6.08 0.89 8.40
CA PHE A 331 7.50 0.90 8.73
C PHE A 331 8.10 -0.50 8.53
N LEU A 332 9.07 -0.61 7.63
CA LEU A 332 9.84 -1.81 7.33
C LEU A 332 11.26 -1.55 7.83
N TYR A 333 11.68 -2.24 8.90
CA TYR A 333 12.81 -1.80 9.69
C TYR A 333 13.74 -2.96 10.11
N ASN A 334 14.99 -2.64 10.39
CA ASN A 334 16.05 -3.49 10.93
C ASN A 334 16.58 -4.63 10.03
N PRO A 335 17.83 -5.08 10.30
CA PRO A 335 18.48 -6.12 9.53
C PRO A 335 17.69 -7.44 9.48
N GLY A 336 17.62 -8.03 8.29
CA GLY A 336 16.97 -9.32 8.08
C GLY A 336 15.48 -9.20 7.73
N THR A 337 14.84 -8.06 7.95
CA THR A 337 13.48 -7.78 7.47
C THR A 337 13.52 -7.66 5.95
N GLN A 338 12.79 -8.53 5.25
CA GLN A 338 12.92 -8.63 3.80
C GLN A 338 11.73 -9.28 3.12
N LYS A 339 11.55 -8.93 1.84
CA LYS A 339 10.58 -9.59 0.95
C LYS A 339 9.14 -9.53 1.45
N ASP A 340 8.83 -8.51 2.26
CA ASP A 340 7.45 -8.22 2.59
C ASP A 340 6.79 -7.46 1.45
N THR A 341 5.49 -7.64 1.32
CA THR A 341 4.69 -7.01 0.26
C THR A 341 3.69 -6.04 0.88
N VAL A 342 3.73 -4.78 0.42
CA VAL A 342 2.77 -3.73 0.78
C VAL A 342 1.95 -3.42 -0.47
N ILE A 343 0.68 -3.85 -0.52
CA ILE A 343 -0.09 -3.83 -1.76
C ILE A 343 -1.54 -3.38 -1.56
N GLY A 344 -1.98 -2.42 -2.37
CA GLY A 344 -3.39 -2.03 -2.47
C GLY A 344 -3.95 -1.32 -1.24
N ASN A 345 -3.12 -0.67 -0.44
CA ASN A 345 -3.54 0.04 0.76
C ASN A 345 -3.82 1.53 0.49
N LEU A 346 -4.65 2.15 1.34
CA LEU A 346 -4.79 3.59 1.46
C LEU A 346 -3.92 4.07 2.63
N ILE A 347 -2.98 5.00 2.36
CA ILE A 347 -1.96 5.42 3.33
C ILE A 347 -1.88 6.95 3.35
N GLY A 348 -2.36 7.56 4.44
CA GLY A 348 -2.41 9.01 4.62
C GLY A 348 -3.67 9.69 4.07
N THR A 349 -4.64 8.90 3.62
CA THR A 349 -5.93 9.38 3.14
C THR A 349 -7.08 8.88 4.02
N ASP A 350 -8.26 9.45 3.87
CA ASP A 350 -9.50 8.88 4.41
C ASP A 350 -9.91 7.60 3.65
N ILE A 351 -10.97 6.96 4.10
CA ILE A 351 -11.46 5.71 3.46
C ILE A 351 -11.92 5.92 2.02
N SER A 352 -12.29 7.12 1.61
CA SER A 352 -12.65 7.43 0.23
C SER A 352 -11.43 7.53 -0.69
N GLY A 353 -10.22 7.69 -0.13
CA GLY A 353 -8.99 7.95 -0.86
C GLY A 353 -8.95 9.32 -1.53
N THR A 354 -9.78 10.28 -1.10
CA THR A 354 -9.92 11.60 -1.73
C THR A 354 -9.65 12.77 -0.78
N GLN A 355 -9.59 12.54 0.53
CA GLN A 355 -9.28 13.55 1.52
C GLN A 355 -8.04 13.15 2.32
N PRO A 356 -7.20 14.11 2.76
CA PRO A 356 -6.03 13.80 3.55
C PRO A 356 -6.42 13.38 4.98
N LEU A 357 -5.83 12.31 5.47
CA LEU A 357 -5.83 11.87 6.87
C LEU A 357 -4.41 11.45 7.25
N PRO A 358 -3.51 12.42 7.48
CA PRO A 358 -2.08 12.26 7.35
C PRO A 358 -1.44 11.40 8.43
N ASN A 359 -0.48 10.54 8.04
CA ASN A 359 0.63 10.11 8.88
C ASN A 359 1.79 11.13 8.81
N SER A 360 2.90 10.92 9.54
CA SER A 360 4.13 11.69 9.31
C SER A 360 4.71 11.35 7.93
N ASN A 361 5.24 10.16 7.72
CA ASN A 361 5.54 9.60 6.40
C ASN A 361 4.52 8.51 6.04
N GLY A 362 4.31 8.28 4.74
CA GLY A 362 3.43 7.20 4.30
C GLY A 362 4.04 5.83 4.55
N ILE A 363 5.09 5.48 3.82
CA ILE A 363 5.87 4.25 3.95
C ILE A 363 7.32 4.60 4.21
N VAL A 364 7.92 3.97 5.22
CA VAL A 364 9.37 4.09 5.51
C VAL A 364 9.99 2.69 5.42
N ILE A 365 11.07 2.57 4.65
CA ILE A 365 11.91 1.38 4.52
C ILE A 365 13.31 1.77 5.01
N ASP A 366 13.78 1.20 6.11
CA ASP A 366 14.93 1.70 6.83
C ASP A 366 15.72 0.58 7.55
N GLY A 367 16.91 0.88 8.06
CA GLY A 367 17.68 0.02 8.96
C GLY A 367 18.04 -1.33 8.37
N PRO A 368 18.81 -1.41 7.30
CA PRO A 368 19.08 -2.43 6.27
C PRO A 368 17.98 -3.50 6.10
N SER A 369 16.75 -3.05 5.87
CA SER A 369 15.67 -3.92 5.41
C SER A 369 15.57 -3.86 3.87
N PHE A 370 15.31 -4.98 3.19
CA PHE A 370 15.59 -5.05 1.76
C PHE A 370 14.67 -5.98 0.96
N LYS A 371 14.63 -5.78 -0.37
CA LYS A 371 13.85 -6.60 -1.32
C LYS A 371 12.36 -6.60 -1.06
N HIS A 372 11.82 -5.50 -0.54
CA HIS A 372 10.37 -5.32 -0.37
C HIS A 372 9.69 -5.00 -1.70
N TYR A 373 8.41 -5.32 -1.77
CA TYR A 373 7.57 -5.06 -2.93
C TYR A 373 6.40 -4.16 -2.54
N VAL A 374 6.42 -2.92 -3.03
CA VAL A 374 5.43 -1.87 -2.75
C VAL A 374 4.62 -1.63 -4.02
N ASP A 375 3.37 -2.07 -4.07
CA ASP A 375 2.59 -2.13 -5.31
C ASP A 375 1.17 -1.61 -5.14
N SER A 376 0.71 -0.82 -6.08
CA SER A 376 -0.71 -0.42 -6.20
C SER A 376 -1.31 0.27 -4.96
N ASN A 377 -0.49 0.92 -4.12
CA ASN A 377 -0.97 1.69 -2.99
C ASN A 377 -1.32 3.13 -3.40
N VAL A 378 -2.22 3.75 -2.66
CA VAL A 378 -2.38 5.21 -2.62
C VAL A 378 -1.59 5.72 -1.43
N VAL A 379 -0.53 6.50 -1.67
CA VAL A 379 0.36 7.04 -0.64
C VAL A 379 0.33 8.56 -0.74
N SER A 380 -0.61 9.19 -0.06
CA SER A 380 -0.96 10.58 -0.32
C SER A 380 -1.40 11.33 0.93
N GLY A 381 -1.26 12.64 0.93
CA GLY A 381 -1.72 13.50 2.00
C GLY A 381 -0.89 13.42 3.30
N ASN A 382 0.28 12.77 3.31
CA ASN A 382 1.12 12.67 4.50
C ASN A 382 1.88 13.98 4.79
N ARG A 383 2.29 14.18 6.05
CA ARG A 383 2.94 15.43 6.52
C ARG A 383 4.38 15.60 6.05
N GLN A 384 5.01 14.53 5.58
CA GLN A 384 6.38 14.51 5.06
C GLN A 384 6.40 13.78 3.71
N ASN A 385 7.28 12.79 3.52
CA ASN A 385 7.42 12.07 2.28
C ASN A 385 6.30 11.02 2.09
N GLY A 386 5.98 10.74 0.82
CA GLY A 386 5.13 9.61 0.48
C GLY A 386 5.81 8.30 0.84
N ILE A 387 6.94 8.02 0.20
CA ILE A 387 7.79 6.84 0.47
C ILE A 387 9.21 7.33 0.78
N ASP A 388 9.80 6.81 1.87
CA ASP A 388 11.16 7.11 2.29
C ASP A 388 11.98 5.82 2.37
N ILE A 389 13.01 5.68 1.54
CA ILE A 389 13.93 4.54 1.50
C ILE A 389 15.27 5.03 2.04
N HIS A 390 15.70 4.52 3.18
CA HIS A 390 16.71 5.18 3.99
C HIS A 390 17.72 4.20 4.60
N LEU A 391 18.96 4.64 4.80
CA LEU A 391 20.11 3.92 5.31
C LEU A 391 20.71 2.82 4.41
N ALA A 392 22.03 2.70 4.48
CA ALA A 392 22.81 1.71 3.74
C ALA A 392 22.37 0.27 4.03
N GLY A 393 22.24 -0.55 2.99
CA GLY A 393 21.74 -1.92 3.06
C GLY A 393 20.22 -2.05 2.93
N THR A 394 19.49 -0.92 2.78
CA THR A 394 18.07 -0.91 2.43
C THR A 394 17.91 -1.06 0.92
N ASP A 395 18.35 -2.20 0.38
CA ASP A 395 18.63 -2.41 -1.03
C ASP A 395 17.55 -3.18 -1.78
N SER A 396 17.56 -3.03 -3.10
CA SER A 396 16.76 -3.87 -4.02
C SER A 396 15.25 -3.82 -3.79
N ASN A 397 14.73 -2.70 -3.32
CA ASN A 397 13.30 -2.50 -3.14
C ASN A 397 12.62 -2.19 -4.48
N ILE A 398 11.39 -2.67 -4.65
CA ILE A 398 10.60 -2.50 -5.88
C ILE A 398 9.35 -1.71 -5.54
N VAL A 399 9.18 -0.55 -6.20
CA VAL A 399 8.04 0.36 -6.00
C VAL A 399 7.34 0.56 -7.34
N VAL A 400 6.13 -0.01 -7.51
CA VAL A 400 5.44 -0.08 -8.80
C VAL A 400 3.94 0.21 -8.68
N HIS A 401 3.33 0.76 -9.74
CA HIS A 401 1.89 1.05 -9.85
C HIS A 401 1.28 1.88 -8.71
N ASN A 402 2.09 2.51 -7.85
CA ASN A 402 1.56 3.32 -6.76
C ASN A 402 1.08 4.69 -7.26
N LYS A 403 0.13 5.25 -6.55
CA LYS A 403 -0.35 6.61 -6.69
C LYS A 403 0.18 7.42 -5.51
N ILE A 404 1.10 8.33 -5.77
CA ILE A 404 1.87 9.05 -4.76
C ILE A 404 1.63 10.54 -4.93
N GLY A 405 0.90 11.14 -3.99
CA GLY A 405 0.51 12.56 -4.04
C GLY A 405 -0.77 12.82 -4.83
N THR A 406 -1.49 11.78 -5.23
CA THR A 406 -2.79 11.90 -5.91
C THR A 406 -3.88 11.18 -5.13
N ASP A 407 -5.13 11.47 -5.46
CA ASP A 407 -6.28 10.73 -4.98
C ASP A 407 -6.31 9.27 -5.50
N ILE A 408 -7.28 8.50 -5.05
CA ILE A 408 -7.46 7.11 -5.46
C ILE A 408 -7.66 6.92 -6.98
N THR A 409 -8.12 7.95 -7.70
CA THR A 409 -8.24 7.89 -9.16
C THR A 409 -6.88 8.05 -9.86
N GLY A 410 -5.88 8.65 -9.20
CA GLY A 410 -4.57 8.98 -9.74
C GLY A 410 -4.55 10.29 -10.54
N THR A 411 -5.58 11.13 -10.45
CA THR A 411 -5.75 12.30 -11.30
C THR A 411 -5.93 13.61 -10.54
N GLN A 412 -6.47 13.58 -9.31
CA GLN A 412 -6.71 14.77 -8.51
C GLN A 412 -5.58 14.99 -7.50
N PRO A 413 -5.25 16.25 -7.18
CA PRO A 413 -4.18 16.55 -6.24
C PRO A 413 -4.53 16.13 -4.81
N LEU A 414 -3.62 15.37 -4.20
CA LEU A 414 -3.64 14.99 -2.78
C LEU A 414 -2.20 14.83 -2.27
N GLY A 415 -1.37 15.86 -2.47
CA GLY A 415 0.08 15.83 -2.27
C GLY A 415 0.53 15.43 -0.87
N ASN A 416 1.65 14.71 -0.78
CA ASN A 416 2.45 14.65 0.43
C ASN A 416 3.16 16.01 0.61
N ALA A 417 3.44 16.41 1.85
CA ALA A 417 3.94 17.78 2.09
C ALA A 417 5.41 17.99 1.67
N LEU A 418 6.18 16.91 1.52
CA LEU A 418 7.55 16.91 1.00
C LEU A 418 7.61 16.09 -0.30
N ASP A 419 8.62 15.24 -0.47
CA ASP A 419 8.86 14.49 -1.70
C ASP A 419 7.85 13.35 -1.90
N GLY A 420 7.62 13.00 -3.16
CA GLY A 420 6.86 11.79 -3.49
C GLY A 420 7.61 10.55 -3.01
N ILE A 421 8.86 10.39 -3.46
CA ILE A 421 9.79 9.33 -3.03
C ILE A 421 11.14 9.97 -2.68
N ARG A 422 11.66 9.63 -1.51
CA ARG A 422 13.01 10.02 -1.07
C ARG A 422 13.88 8.76 -0.93
N ILE A 423 15.09 8.81 -1.48
CA ILE A 423 16.14 7.79 -1.31
C ILE A 423 17.34 8.48 -0.65
N GLY A 424 17.78 8.00 0.53
CA GLY A 424 18.82 8.69 1.30
C GLY A 424 19.68 7.79 2.15
N GLU A 425 20.95 8.21 2.37
CA GLU A 425 21.94 7.59 3.25
C GLU A 425 22.35 6.15 2.86
N GLY A 426 22.37 5.84 1.52
CA GLY A 426 23.08 4.70 0.95
C GLY A 426 22.30 3.49 0.44
N PRO A 427 20.98 3.56 0.13
CA PRO A 427 20.28 2.48 -0.57
C PRO A 427 20.75 2.30 -2.00
N HIS A 428 20.86 1.01 -2.43
CA HIS A 428 21.26 0.64 -3.78
C HIS A 428 20.21 -0.25 -4.46
N TYR A 429 20.27 -0.28 -5.81
CA TYR A 429 19.50 -1.23 -6.63
C TYR A 429 17.99 -1.16 -6.45
N SER A 430 17.44 -0.05 -5.96
CA SER A 430 15.99 0.12 -5.90
C SER A 430 15.43 0.35 -7.31
N MET A 431 14.30 -0.28 -7.60
CA MET A 431 13.58 -0.12 -8.86
C MET A 431 12.26 0.61 -8.62
N ILE A 432 12.18 1.84 -9.10
CA ILE A 432 10.99 2.69 -9.03
C ILE A 432 10.34 2.72 -10.41
N GLY A 433 9.22 2.00 -10.57
CA GLY A 433 8.60 1.76 -11.86
C GLY A 433 9.15 0.55 -12.58
N GLY A 434 9.12 0.57 -13.92
CA GLY A 434 9.55 -0.52 -14.79
C GLY A 434 8.59 -0.71 -15.96
N ALA A 435 8.94 -1.56 -16.91
CA ALA A 435 8.16 -1.77 -18.14
C ALA A 435 6.69 -2.11 -17.86
N GLY A 436 5.78 -1.19 -18.19
CA GLY A 436 4.35 -1.28 -17.92
C GLY A 436 3.99 -1.22 -16.44
N LYS A 437 4.89 -0.77 -15.55
CA LYS A 437 4.72 -0.77 -14.10
C LYS A 437 5.01 0.59 -13.45
N GLY A 438 4.93 1.66 -14.22
CA GLY A 438 5.17 3.02 -13.74
C GLY A 438 4.26 3.42 -12.57
N ASN A 439 4.79 4.21 -11.66
CA ASN A 439 4.02 4.88 -10.63
C ASN A 439 3.47 6.20 -11.18
N VAL A 440 2.39 6.72 -10.57
CA VAL A 440 1.97 8.11 -10.72
C VAL A 440 2.51 8.88 -9.52
N ILE A 441 3.39 9.84 -9.74
CA ILE A 441 4.05 10.64 -8.70
C ILE A 441 3.78 12.12 -8.98
N ALA A 442 2.77 12.69 -8.32
CA ALA A 442 2.33 14.03 -8.69
C ALA A 442 1.80 14.84 -7.51
N TYR A 443 1.85 16.17 -7.65
CA TYR A 443 1.32 17.15 -6.71
C TYR A 443 2.00 17.16 -5.32
N ASN A 444 3.16 16.49 -5.15
CA ASN A 444 3.89 16.52 -3.89
C ASN A 444 4.51 17.92 -3.66
N GLY A 445 4.66 18.29 -2.40
CA GLY A 445 5.15 19.63 -1.99
C GLY A 445 6.66 19.83 -2.18
N GLY A 446 7.40 18.77 -2.44
CA GLY A 446 8.81 18.74 -2.81
C GLY A 446 9.01 18.21 -4.23
N ASN A 447 10.03 17.38 -4.42
CA ASN A 447 10.33 16.72 -5.69
C ASN A 447 9.45 15.48 -5.93
N GLY A 448 9.40 15.01 -7.17
CA GLY A 448 8.80 13.70 -7.46
C GLY A 448 9.61 12.58 -6.83
N ILE A 449 10.89 12.48 -7.19
CA ILE A 449 11.88 11.56 -6.64
C ILE A 449 13.13 12.37 -6.25
N THR A 450 13.64 12.17 -5.04
CA THR A 450 14.90 12.77 -4.57
C THR A 450 15.90 11.68 -4.21
N VAL A 451 17.15 11.81 -4.68
CA VAL A 451 18.30 10.98 -4.28
C VAL A 451 19.32 11.86 -3.57
N MET A 452 19.64 11.57 -2.30
CA MET A 452 20.20 12.56 -1.36
C MET A 452 21.71 12.66 -1.31
N THR A 453 22.46 11.55 -1.46
CA THR A 453 23.93 11.56 -1.27
C THR A 453 24.64 10.70 -2.32
N ALA A 454 25.95 10.85 -2.43
CA ALA A 454 26.78 10.05 -3.33
C ALA A 454 26.87 8.55 -2.96
N ALA A 455 26.23 8.16 -1.87
CA ALA A 455 26.19 6.76 -1.46
C ALA A 455 25.05 5.96 -2.11
N GLU A 456 24.05 6.63 -2.69
CA GLU A 456 22.93 5.98 -3.38
C GLU A 456 23.26 5.75 -4.85
N LEU A 457 23.52 4.49 -5.22
CA LEU A 457 23.90 4.10 -6.58
C LEU A 457 22.96 3.02 -7.14
N TYR A 458 22.91 2.95 -8.47
CA TYR A 458 22.21 1.88 -9.18
C TYR A 458 20.69 1.86 -8.94
N ASN A 459 20.11 3.01 -8.63
CA ASN A 459 18.67 3.14 -8.44
C ASN A 459 18.00 3.49 -9.78
N THR A 460 17.15 2.61 -10.26
CA THR A 460 16.51 2.73 -11.57
C THR A 460 15.12 3.35 -11.47
N PHE A 461 14.87 4.42 -12.23
CA PHE A 461 13.57 5.07 -12.35
C PHE A 461 13.07 4.91 -13.78
N SER A 462 11.98 4.15 -13.98
CA SER A 462 11.57 3.72 -15.32
C SER A 462 10.06 3.82 -15.51
N GLU A 463 9.63 4.44 -16.62
CA GLU A 463 8.25 4.56 -17.06
C GLU A 463 7.28 5.20 -16.02
N ASN A 464 7.80 5.93 -15.02
CA ASN A 464 6.96 6.62 -14.07
C ASN A 464 6.30 7.86 -14.71
N SER A 465 5.05 8.09 -14.37
CA SER A 465 4.34 9.33 -14.69
C SER A 465 4.59 10.36 -13.57
N ILE A 466 5.50 11.30 -13.82
CA ILE A 466 5.92 12.31 -12.83
C ILE A 466 5.50 13.69 -13.32
N TYR A 467 4.65 14.40 -12.55
CA TYR A 467 4.16 15.72 -12.99
C TYR A 467 3.56 16.55 -11.85
N ASN A 468 3.60 17.87 -12.00
CA ASN A 468 3.02 18.85 -11.08
C ASN A 468 3.52 18.73 -9.62
N ASN A 469 4.71 18.17 -9.39
CA ASN A 469 5.37 18.29 -8.09
C ASN A 469 5.94 19.71 -7.95
N ALA A 470 6.07 20.23 -6.74
CA ALA A 470 6.52 21.62 -6.53
C ALA A 470 8.01 21.81 -6.86
N GLY A 471 8.81 20.78 -6.73
CA GLY A 471 10.21 20.74 -7.12
C GLY A 471 10.44 20.05 -8.47
N LEU A 472 11.62 19.46 -8.65
CA LEU A 472 11.95 18.70 -9.85
C LEU A 472 11.20 17.37 -9.94
N GLY A 473 11.08 16.82 -11.14
CA GLY A 473 10.56 15.47 -11.33
C GLY A 473 11.46 14.42 -10.70
N ILE A 474 12.75 14.50 -10.98
CA ILE A 474 13.84 13.73 -10.36
C ILE A 474 14.92 14.74 -9.98
N ASP A 475 15.44 14.68 -8.76
CA ASP A 475 16.46 15.55 -8.20
C ASP A 475 17.58 14.72 -7.59
N LEU A 476 18.76 14.78 -8.20
CA LEU A 476 20.00 14.19 -7.71
C LEU A 476 20.74 15.26 -6.91
N PHE A 477 20.56 15.26 -5.57
CA PHE A 477 21.11 16.33 -4.71
C PHE A 477 22.59 16.66 -4.99
N PRO A 478 22.99 17.95 -5.04
CA PRO A 478 22.34 19.12 -4.44
C PRO A 478 21.15 19.66 -5.22
N ALA A 479 20.17 20.19 -4.51
CA ALA A 479 18.89 20.64 -5.04
C ALA A 479 18.99 21.52 -6.30
N GLY A 480 18.21 21.19 -7.31
CA GLY A 480 18.15 21.83 -8.61
C GLY A 480 18.86 21.01 -9.69
N PRO A 481 18.65 21.37 -10.98
CA PRO A 481 19.19 20.57 -12.08
C PRO A 481 20.71 20.45 -12.02
N THR A 482 21.23 19.23 -12.03
CA THR A 482 22.68 18.93 -12.06
C THR A 482 23.18 19.03 -13.49
N PRO A 483 24.10 19.98 -13.84
CA PRO A 483 24.58 20.11 -15.22
C PRO A 483 25.36 18.87 -15.68
N ASN A 484 25.14 18.43 -16.92
CA ASN A 484 25.97 17.39 -17.54
C ASN A 484 27.43 17.80 -17.54
N ASP A 485 28.32 16.89 -17.22
CA ASP A 485 29.77 17.05 -17.37
C ASP A 485 30.31 16.29 -18.60
N VAL A 486 31.60 16.49 -18.91
CA VAL A 486 32.23 15.83 -20.04
C VAL A 486 32.57 14.39 -19.68
N GLY A 487 31.90 13.46 -20.35
CA GLY A 487 32.20 12.03 -20.22
C GLY A 487 31.51 11.34 -19.04
N ASP A 488 30.65 12.04 -18.29
CA ASP A 488 29.98 11.47 -17.13
C ASP A 488 30.99 11.01 -16.06
N GLY A 489 31.91 11.91 -15.69
CA GLY A 489 33.11 11.58 -14.91
C GLY A 489 33.05 12.01 -13.47
N ASP A 490 32.02 12.76 -13.05
CA ASP A 490 31.79 13.15 -11.69
C ASP A 490 31.11 12.01 -10.90
N SER A 491 31.02 12.14 -9.59
CA SER A 491 30.40 11.13 -8.73
C SER A 491 29.49 11.77 -7.72
N GLY A 492 28.32 11.20 -7.56
CA GLY A 492 27.25 11.70 -6.70
C GLY A 492 26.09 10.74 -6.59
N PRO A 493 24.91 11.22 -6.17
CA PRO A 493 23.69 10.41 -6.17
C PRO A 493 23.44 9.81 -7.56
N ASN A 494 23.21 8.50 -7.61
CA ASN A 494 23.07 7.76 -8.87
C ASN A 494 24.19 8.04 -9.88
N ASP A 495 25.42 8.28 -9.33
CA ASP A 495 26.65 8.61 -10.06
C ASP A 495 26.55 9.88 -10.90
N PHE A 496 25.65 10.79 -10.59
CA PHE A 496 25.28 11.99 -11.35
C PHE A 496 25.07 11.72 -12.86
N MET A 497 24.49 10.53 -13.16
CA MET A 497 24.27 10.11 -14.54
C MET A 497 23.77 11.26 -15.43
N ASN A 498 24.52 11.57 -16.48
CA ASN A 498 24.21 12.63 -17.43
C ASN A 498 22.84 12.42 -18.07
N PHE A 499 21.97 13.42 -18.04
CA PHE A 499 20.69 13.38 -18.75
C PHE A 499 20.89 13.52 -20.28
N PRO A 500 19.99 12.94 -21.11
CA PRO A 500 20.12 13.01 -22.57
C PRO A 500 19.82 14.43 -23.06
N VAL A 501 20.54 14.84 -24.10
CA VAL A 501 20.31 16.10 -24.82
C VAL A 501 19.44 15.83 -26.04
N ILE A 502 18.20 16.33 -26.04
CA ILE A 502 17.30 16.25 -27.20
C ILE A 502 17.75 17.31 -28.20
N GLN A 503 18.20 16.90 -29.38
CA GLN A 503 18.73 17.81 -30.41
C GLN A 503 17.66 18.23 -31.40
N PHE A 504 16.85 17.30 -31.89
CA PHE A 504 15.82 17.56 -32.87
C PHE A 504 14.56 16.76 -32.59
N VAL A 505 13.42 17.41 -32.80
CA VAL A 505 12.11 16.78 -32.85
C VAL A 505 11.48 17.18 -34.17
N ASN A 506 11.48 16.26 -35.14
CA ASN A 506 10.88 16.48 -36.45
C ASN A 506 9.49 15.83 -36.49
N LEU A 507 8.47 16.62 -36.75
CA LEU A 507 7.11 16.13 -37.05
C LEU A 507 6.90 16.10 -38.55
N ASP A 508 6.93 14.92 -39.16
CA ASP A 508 6.51 14.77 -40.57
C ASP A 508 4.98 14.82 -40.65
N TYR A 509 4.50 15.94 -41.10
CA TYR A 509 3.06 16.20 -41.20
C TYR A 509 2.31 15.23 -42.13
N PHE A 510 2.98 14.64 -43.10
CA PHE A 510 2.37 13.76 -44.11
C PHE A 510 2.25 12.31 -43.65
N SER A 511 3.30 11.79 -43.05
CA SER A 511 3.29 10.44 -42.51
C SER A 511 2.64 10.37 -41.11
N GLY A 512 2.52 11.53 -40.45
CA GLY A 512 2.14 11.58 -39.04
C GLY A 512 3.19 10.98 -38.09
N ILE A 513 4.39 10.72 -38.60
CA ILE A 513 5.50 10.16 -37.81
C ILE A 513 6.37 11.30 -37.28
N SER A 514 6.55 11.31 -35.98
CA SER A 514 7.52 12.17 -35.31
C SER A 514 8.81 11.40 -35.10
N THR A 515 9.96 12.04 -35.34
CA THR A 515 11.27 11.48 -35.01
C THR A 515 11.99 12.40 -34.04
N VAL A 516 12.38 11.83 -32.91
CA VAL A 516 13.15 12.48 -31.84
C VAL A 516 14.59 11.96 -31.92
N THR A 517 15.57 12.84 -31.98
CA THR A 517 16.99 12.47 -31.97
C THR A 517 17.74 13.25 -30.92
N GLY A 518 18.81 12.67 -30.42
CA GLY A 518 19.66 13.34 -29.43
C GLY A 518 20.93 12.57 -29.14
N THR A 519 21.62 13.04 -28.13
CA THR A 519 22.88 12.46 -27.64
C THR A 519 22.83 12.25 -26.13
N VAL A 520 23.66 11.35 -25.64
CA VAL A 520 24.01 11.20 -24.22
C VAL A 520 25.52 10.99 -24.14
N ASP A 521 26.20 11.68 -23.23
CA ASP A 521 27.63 11.54 -23.00
C ASP A 521 27.89 10.67 -21.77
N ASN A 522 28.59 9.55 -21.95
CA ASN A 522 29.05 8.65 -20.89
C ASN A 522 30.30 7.92 -21.40
N THR A 523 31.37 8.69 -21.70
CA THR A 523 32.58 8.12 -22.31
C THR A 523 33.56 7.56 -21.29
N VAL A 524 33.45 7.92 -20.02
CA VAL A 524 34.38 7.50 -18.94
C VAL A 524 34.07 6.10 -18.41
N PHE A 525 32.81 5.72 -18.27
CA PHE A 525 32.38 4.44 -17.66
C PHE A 525 32.05 3.33 -18.67
N GLY A 526 32.69 3.27 -19.82
CA GLY A 526 32.51 2.16 -20.78
C GLY A 526 31.81 2.56 -22.09
N GLY A 527 31.50 3.84 -22.24
CA GLY A 527 30.88 4.42 -23.43
C GLY A 527 29.37 4.39 -23.41
N ALA A 528 28.78 5.24 -24.21
CA ALA A 528 27.33 5.42 -24.27
C ALA A 528 26.53 4.24 -24.89
N ASN A 529 27.24 3.19 -25.35
CA ASN A 529 26.59 2.07 -26.02
C ASN A 529 25.69 1.26 -25.10
N GLY A 530 24.40 1.24 -25.40
CA GLY A 530 23.42 0.48 -24.63
C GLY A 530 22.69 1.29 -23.54
N ILE A 531 23.07 2.57 -23.35
CA ILE A 531 22.31 3.46 -22.45
C ILE A 531 20.87 3.55 -22.94
N LYS A 532 19.94 3.29 -22.01
CA LYS A 532 18.50 3.37 -22.24
C LYS A 532 18.04 4.81 -22.09
N ILE A 533 17.41 5.37 -23.13
CA ILE A 533 16.78 6.69 -23.12
C ILE A 533 15.27 6.50 -23.07
N GLU A 534 14.63 6.99 -22.04
CA GLU A 534 13.17 6.99 -21.92
C GLU A 534 12.62 8.39 -22.22
N LEU A 535 11.60 8.43 -23.06
CA LEU A 535 11.02 9.64 -23.63
C LEU A 535 9.61 9.89 -23.05
N PHE A 536 9.37 11.14 -22.65
CA PHE A 536 8.13 11.55 -22.01
C PHE A 536 7.56 12.83 -22.62
N LYS A 537 6.25 12.92 -22.71
CA LYS A 537 5.60 14.23 -22.82
C LYS A 537 5.75 14.95 -21.49
N ALA A 538 6.29 16.15 -21.55
CA ALA A 538 6.62 16.93 -20.37
C ALA A 538 5.44 17.82 -19.91
N VAL A 539 5.30 17.96 -18.60
CA VAL A 539 4.65 19.10 -17.99
C VAL A 539 5.74 20.10 -17.63
N VAL A 540 5.71 21.27 -18.29
CA VAL A 540 6.73 22.30 -18.14
C VAL A 540 6.57 22.97 -16.77
N ASP A 541 7.67 23.09 -16.04
CA ASP A 541 7.76 23.84 -14.79
C ASP A 541 8.76 25.01 -14.89
N ALA A 542 8.97 25.74 -13.78
CA ALA A 542 9.83 26.90 -13.73
C ALA A 542 11.33 26.59 -13.91
N SER A 543 11.76 25.32 -13.70
CA SER A 543 13.15 24.92 -13.90
C SER A 543 13.50 24.78 -15.37
N GLY A 544 12.50 24.48 -16.20
CA GLY A 544 12.69 24.11 -17.61
C GLY A 544 13.18 22.66 -17.81
N TYR A 545 13.41 21.91 -16.73
CA TYR A 545 13.89 20.54 -16.76
C TYR A 545 12.76 19.57 -16.37
N GLY A 546 11.95 19.19 -17.34
CA GLY A 546 10.92 18.14 -17.36
C GLY A 546 10.01 18.18 -16.25
N GLN A 547 9.18 17.58 -15.92
CA GLN A 547 8.49 16.50 -15.27
C GLN A 547 7.82 15.66 -16.34
N GLY A 548 8.30 14.42 -16.52
CA GLY A 548 7.84 13.50 -17.55
C GLY A 548 6.51 12.85 -17.18
N LYS A 549 5.42 13.34 -17.75
CA LYS A 549 4.07 12.85 -17.43
C LYS A 549 3.70 11.58 -18.17
N ASP A 550 3.76 11.63 -19.50
CA ASP A 550 3.27 10.52 -20.33
C ASP A 550 4.46 9.87 -21.03
N TYR A 551 4.88 8.70 -20.56
CA TYR A 551 5.88 7.89 -21.24
C TYR A 551 5.36 7.46 -22.61
N PHE A 552 6.19 7.65 -23.66
CA PHE A 552 5.78 7.29 -25.01
C PHE A 552 6.79 6.42 -25.76
N GLY A 553 7.98 6.17 -25.21
CA GLY A 553 8.91 5.24 -25.85
C GLY A 553 10.32 5.23 -25.30
N THR A 554 11.08 4.25 -25.77
CA THR A 554 12.48 4.03 -25.39
C THR A 554 13.37 4.00 -26.64
N ALA A 555 14.53 4.67 -26.58
CA ALA A 555 15.62 4.54 -27.52
C ALA A 555 16.84 3.94 -26.81
N ILE A 556 17.77 3.38 -27.57
CA ILE A 556 19.06 2.90 -27.08
C ILE A 556 20.16 3.71 -27.76
N ALA A 557 21.09 4.26 -26.99
CA ALA A 557 22.23 4.99 -27.50
C ALA A 557 23.25 4.04 -28.13
N ASN A 558 23.89 4.47 -29.22
CA ASN A 558 25.02 3.77 -29.83
C ASN A 558 26.36 4.15 -29.15
N ALA A 559 27.46 3.56 -29.59
CA ALA A 559 28.78 3.80 -29.01
C ALA A 559 29.26 5.26 -29.05
N ALA A 560 28.71 6.08 -29.94
CA ALA A 560 28.98 7.52 -30.02
C ALA A 560 27.97 8.37 -29.21
N GLY A 561 27.10 7.74 -28.44
CA GLY A 561 26.07 8.41 -27.64
C GLY A 561 24.85 8.88 -28.42
N ASN A 562 24.79 8.64 -29.74
CA ASN A 562 23.62 9.06 -30.52
C ASN A 562 22.47 8.08 -30.37
N TRP A 563 21.26 8.63 -30.29
CA TRP A 563 20.02 7.87 -30.20
C TRP A 563 18.91 8.47 -31.07
N SER A 564 17.95 7.66 -31.46
CA SER A 564 16.78 8.07 -32.25
C SER A 564 15.57 7.23 -31.91
N PHE A 565 14.41 7.87 -31.89
CA PHE A 565 13.13 7.24 -31.69
C PHE A 565 12.08 7.82 -32.64
N SER A 566 11.21 6.99 -33.20
CA SER A 566 10.13 7.44 -34.08
C SER A 566 8.80 6.88 -33.65
N CYS A 567 7.76 7.71 -33.64
CA CYS A 567 6.38 7.32 -33.32
C CYS A 567 5.37 8.20 -34.06
N SER A 568 4.11 7.78 -34.06
CA SER A 568 2.95 8.57 -34.46
C SER A 568 2.18 9.13 -33.24
N CYS A 569 2.90 9.45 -32.16
CA CYS A 569 2.32 9.73 -30.86
C CYS A 569 2.42 11.20 -30.41
N LEU A 570 3.16 12.04 -31.14
CA LEU A 570 3.41 13.44 -30.79
C LEU A 570 2.57 14.40 -31.63
N THR A 571 2.28 15.56 -31.06
CA THR A 571 1.60 16.70 -31.72
C THR A 571 2.48 17.95 -31.62
N GLY A 572 2.21 18.95 -32.46
CA GLY A 572 2.98 20.21 -32.45
C GLY A 572 2.86 21.05 -31.15
N ALA A 573 1.98 20.66 -30.25
CA ALA A 573 1.78 21.31 -28.95
C ALA A 573 2.53 20.62 -27.79
N ASP A 574 3.10 19.45 -28.01
CA ASP A 574 3.77 18.68 -26.96
C ASP A 574 5.16 19.25 -26.65
N PHE A 575 5.50 19.30 -25.37
CA PHE A 575 6.87 19.43 -24.90
C PHE A 575 7.39 18.02 -24.58
N ILE A 576 8.68 17.80 -24.82
CA ILE A 576 9.33 16.51 -24.62
C ILE A 576 10.49 16.67 -23.63
N THR A 577 10.61 15.70 -22.75
CA THR A 577 11.77 15.51 -21.89
C THR A 577 12.19 14.04 -21.92
N ALA A 578 13.37 13.73 -21.41
CA ALA A 578 13.89 12.37 -21.41
C ALA A 578 14.77 12.11 -20.18
N THR A 579 14.91 10.85 -19.82
CA THR A 579 15.89 10.35 -18.85
C THR A 579 16.84 9.37 -19.53
N ALA A 580 18.04 9.23 -18.99
CA ALA A 580 19.01 8.20 -19.38
C ALA A 580 19.19 7.23 -18.22
N THR A 581 19.33 5.94 -18.54
CA THR A 581 19.71 4.92 -17.56
C THR A 581 20.88 4.13 -18.11
N ASP A 582 21.97 4.06 -17.33
CA ASP A 582 23.17 3.32 -17.69
C ASP A 582 22.98 1.80 -17.56
N LEU A 583 24.00 1.02 -17.91
CA LEU A 583 23.97 -0.45 -17.82
C LEU A 583 24.04 -0.97 -16.37
N LEU A 584 24.39 -0.12 -15.41
CA LEU A 584 24.45 -0.45 -13.99
C LEU A 584 23.13 -0.15 -13.28
N GLY A 585 22.26 0.66 -13.90
CA GLY A 585 20.94 1.01 -13.37
C GLY A 585 20.85 2.42 -12.79
N ASN A 586 21.89 3.26 -12.94
CA ASN A 586 21.80 4.67 -12.54
C ASN A 586 20.91 5.43 -13.52
N THR A 587 19.84 6.05 -13.02
CA THR A 587 18.97 6.89 -13.86
C THR A 587 19.22 8.36 -13.56
N SER A 588 19.29 9.16 -14.61
CA SER A 588 19.52 10.61 -14.59
C SER A 588 18.30 11.40 -14.13
N GLU A 589 18.48 12.68 -13.91
CA GLU A 589 17.41 13.67 -13.92
C GLU A 589 16.73 13.75 -15.29
N PHE A 590 15.60 14.49 -15.36
CA PHE A 590 14.99 14.81 -16.65
C PHE A 590 15.80 15.84 -17.41
N SER A 591 15.86 15.68 -18.73
CA SER A 591 16.47 16.65 -19.65
C SER A 591 15.69 17.96 -19.73
N LEU A 592 16.34 18.99 -20.29
CA LEU A 592 15.70 20.25 -20.65
C LEU A 592 14.48 20.01 -21.56
N ASN A 593 13.39 20.69 -21.28
CA ASN A 593 12.16 20.63 -22.08
C ASN A 593 12.40 21.14 -23.49
N THR A 594 12.07 20.33 -24.48
CA THR A 594 12.21 20.64 -25.90
C THR A 594 10.84 20.70 -26.55
N ASN A 595 10.55 21.81 -27.23
CA ASN A 595 9.34 21.96 -28.05
C ASN A 595 9.55 21.25 -29.40
N ILE A 596 8.47 20.80 -29.98
CA ILE A 596 8.46 20.34 -31.35
C ILE A 596 8.66 21.53 -32.26
N THR A 597 9.80 21.58 -32.95
CA THR A 597 10.03 22.54 -34.01
C THR A 597 9.60 21.90 -35.32
N VAL A 598 8.64 22.50 -35.99
CA VAL A 598 8.42 22.15 -37.42
C VAL A 598 9.59 22.73 -38.19
N ASP A 599 10.56 21.89 -38.55
CA ASP A 599 11.70 22.35 -39.32
C ASP A 599 11.23 22.67 -40.76
N ILE A 600 11.31 23.96 -41.11
CA ILE A 600 10.95 24.46 -42.44
C ILE A 600 12.18 24.39 -43.39
N ASN A 601 13.30 23.82 -42.96
CA ASN A 601 14.55 23.83 -43.74
C ASN A 601 14.58 22.94 -44.98
N ASP A 602 13.59 22.09 -45.20
CA ASP A 602 13.46 21.30 -46.46
C ASP A 602 12.70 22.02 -47.58
N ILE A 603 12.52 23.36 -47.47
CA ILE A 603 11.74 24.16 -48.45
C ILE A 603 12.49 24.37 -49.78
N ALA A 604 13.68 23.88 -49.98
CA ALA A 604 14.51 24.28 -51.14
C ALA A 604 15.11 23.14 -51.97
N LYS A 605 14.32 22.15 -52.36
CA LYS A 605 14.58 21.47 -53.64
C LYS A 605 13.65 21.97 -54.70
N ASN A 606 14.01 23.12 -55.28
CA ASN A 606 13.36 23.72 -56.45
C ASN A 606 13.76 22.95 -57.73
N ASP A 607 13.53 21.65 -57.78
CA ASP A 607 13.80 20.84 -58.94
C ASP A 607 12.64 21.00 -59.93
N GLY A 608 12.71 22.10 -60.72
CA GLY A 608 11.86 22.24 -61.90
C GLY A 608 10.41 22.67 -61.66
N ILE A 609 10.07 23.22 -60.48
CA ILE A 609 8.73 23.76 -60.19
C ILE A 609 8.78 25.28 -60.18
N LYS A 610 7.95 25.94 -60.97
CA LYS A 610 7.76 27.40 -60.98
C LYS A 610 6.40 27.75 -60.44
N LEU A 611 6.39 28.74 -59.53
CA LEU A 611 5.20 29.24 -58.87
C LEU A 611 5.04 30.72 -59.12
N TYR A 612 3.99 31.11 -59.83
CA TYR A 612 3.76 32.51 -60.16
C TYR A 612 2.26 32.83 -60.44
N PRO A 613 1.83 34.12 -60.27
CA PRO A 613 2.56 35.18 -59.58
C PRO A 613 2.70 34.84 -58.08
N ASN A 614 3.85 35.17 -57.52
CA ASN A 614 4.03 35.11 -56.07
C ASN A 614 4.74 36.40 -55.63
N PRO A 615 4.07 37.35 -54.99
CA PRO A 615 2.72 37.28 -54.37
C PRO A 615 1.55 37.08 -55.34
N ALA A 616 0.59 36.25 -54.94
CA ALA A 616 -0.62 35.92 -55.69
C ALA A 616 -1.82 36.77 -55.22
N ASN A 617 -2.71 37.17 -56.17
CA ASN A 617 -4.00 37.76 -55.83
C ASN A 617 -5.11 36.69 -55.91
N ASP A 618 -5.67 36.41 -57.09
CA ASP A 618 -6.80 35.53 -57.23
C ASP A 618 -6.42 34.12 -57.64
N ASN A 619 -5.30 33.99 -58.35
CA ASN A 619 -4.84 32.72 -58.90
C ASN A 619 -3.32 32.53 -58.76
N LEU A 620 -2.91 31.31 -58.57
CA LEU A 620 -1.55 30.87 -58.54
C LEU A 620 -1.35 29.85 -59.67
N ILE A 621 -0.28 29.97 -60.45
CA ILE A 621 0.11 29.02 -61.46
C ILE A 621 1.27 28.20 -60.94
N VAL A 622 1.12 26.87 -60.99
CA VAL A 622 2.20 25.90 -60.70
C VAL A 622 2.57 25.27 -62.04
N GLU A 623 3.83 25.44 -62.43
CA GLU A 623 4.36 24.92 -63.69
C GLU A 623 5.55 23.98 -63.42
N PHE A 624 5.50 22.78 -64.02
CA PHE A 624 6.48 21.73 -63.85
C PHE A 624 7.37 21.57 -65.08
N THR A 625 8.64 21.26 -64.90
CA THR A 625 9.56 20.93 -65.99
C THR A 625 9.59 19.43 -66.29
N ASP A 626 9.11 18.60 -65.37
CA ASP A 626 8.92 17.17 -65.58
C ASP A 626 7.56 16.68 -65.02
N ALA A 627 7.15 15.46 -65.41
CA ALA A 627 5.83 14.93 -65.11
C ALA A 627 5.70 14.24 -63.72
N LYS A 628 6.70 14.36 -62.85
CA LYS A 628 6.77 13.57 -61.63
C LYS A 628 5.64 13.83 -60.63
N PHE A 629 4.99 15.00 -60.71
CA PHE A 629 3.82 15.37 -59.88
C PHE A 629 2.49 15.34 -60.62
N LEU A 630 2.43 14.87 -61.85
CA LEU A 630 1.15 14.71 -62.56
C LEU A 630 0.28 13.64 -61.86
N ASN A 631 -1.01 13.91 -61.75
CA ASN A 631 -2.01 13.09 -61.07
C ASN A 631 -1.77 12.88 -59.58
N THR A 632 -1.04 13.81 -58.94
CA THR A 632 -0.87 13.82 -57.51
C THR A 632 -1.69 14.90 -56.83
N GLU A 633 -2.07 14.65 -55.57
CA GLU A 633 -2.78 15.63 -54.77
C GLU A 633 -1.83 16.76 -54.33
N TYR A 634 -2.32 18.01 -54.41
CA TYR A 634 -1.70 19.14 -53.76
C TYR A 634 -2.48 19.58 -52.52
N ILE A 635 -1.77 20.07 -51.52
CA ILE A 635 -2.33 20.61 -50.30
C ILE A 635 -1.77 22.03 -50.07
N ILE A 636 -2.64 23.00 -49.77
CA ILE A 636 -2.22 24.33 -49.32
C ILE A 636 -2.51 24.45 -47.83
N VAL A 637 -1.51 24.76 -47.02
CA VAL A 637 -1.60 24.97 -45.59
C VAL A 637 -1.28 26.42 -45.20
N ASN A 638 -1.92 26.91 -44.12
CA ASN A 638 -1.57 28.19 -43.50
C ASN A 638 -0.30 28.07 -42.62
N MET A 639 0.09 29.15 -41.95
CA MET A 639 1.26 29.17 -41.05
C MET A 639 1.09 28.30 -39.78
N LEU A 640 -0.14 27.90 -39.43
CA LEU A 640 -0.43 27.01 -38.32
C LEU A 640 -0.48 25.54 -38.74
N GLY A 641 -0.24 25.23 -40.04
CA GLY A 641 -0.29 23.88 -40.58
C GLY A 641 -1.73 23.40 -40.92
N GLU A 642 -2.74 24.27 -40.81
CA GLU A 642 -4.10 23.92 -41.15
C GLU A 642 -4.30 23.85 -42.67
N VAL A 643 -4.92 22.79 -43.17
CA VAL A 643 -5.25 22.63 -44.59
C VAL A 643 -6.35 23.60 -44.98
N VAL A 644 -6.00 24.54 -45.87
CA VAL A 644 -6.96 25.56 -46.35
C VAL A 644 -7.46 25.25 -47.76
N LYS A 645 -6.78 24.38 -48.51
CA LYS A 645 -7.19 23.97 -49.85
C LYS A 645 -6.48 22.67 -50.28
N THR A 646 -7.20 21.82 -51.02
CA THR A 646 -6.65 20.64 -51.68
C THR A 646 -7.10 20.58 -53.15
N GLY A 647 -6.41 19.81 -53.97
CA GLY A 647 -6.80 19.53 -55.36
C GLY A 647 -5.79 18.56 -56.02
N ILE A 648 -5.95 18.31 -57.31
CA ILE A 648 -5.12 17.40 -58.08
C ILE A 648 -4.34 18.19 -59.14
N ILE A 649 -3.10 17.82 -59.36
CA ILE A 649 -2.25 18.34 -60.43
C ILE A 649 -2.56 17.54 -61.70
N GLU A 650 -3.32 18.13 -62.62
CA GLU A 650 -3.81 17.41 -63.84
C GLU A 650 -2.93 17.64 -65.06
N GLU A 651 -2.22 18.79 -65.09
CA GLU A 651 -1.42 19.23 -66.23
C GLU A 651 -0.04 19.71 -65.81
N MET A 652 0.90 19.86 -66.76
CA MET A 652 2.23 20.43 -66.52
C MET A 652 2.16 21.91 -66.08
N LYS A 653 1.05 22.57 -66.26
CA LYS A 653 0.77 23.94 -65.88
C LYS A 653 -0.63 24.09 -65.29
N ASN A 654 -0.70 24.06 -63.96
CA ASN A 654 -1.97 24.10 -63.27
C ASN A 654 -2.29 25.49 -62.74
N ARG A 655 -3.56 25.87 -62.82
CA ARG A 655 -4.05 27.10 -62.24
C ARG A 655 -4.82 26.77 -60.96
N ILE A 656 -4.34 27.27 -59.83
CA ILE A 656 -4.92 27.10 -58.52
C ILE A 656 -5.59 28.40 -58.09
N PRO A 657 -6.94 28.49 -57.98
CA PRO A 657 -7.61 29.70 -57.48
C PRO A 657 -7.33 29.84 -56.00
N VAL A 658 -6.87 31.06 -55.56
CA VAL A 658 -6.57 31.39 -54.20
C VAL A 658 -7.31 32.63 -53.72
N GLU A 659 -8.32 33.08 -54.48
CA GLU A 659 -9.14 34.27 -54.23
C GLU A 659 -9.82 34.25 -52.86
N ASN A 660 -10.24 33.11 -52.39
CA ASN A 660 -10.93 32.94 -51.10
C ASN A 660 -9.97 32.81 -49.89
N LEU A 661 -8.65 32.84 -50.09
CA LEU A 661 -7.69 32.77 -48.99
C LEU A 661 -7.44 34.21 -48.50
N PRO A 662 -7.45 34.41 -47.15
CA PRO A 662 -7.00 35.70 -46.58
C PRO A 662 -5.59 36.08 -46.97
N GLY A 663 -5.25 37.35 -46.95
CA GLY A 663 -3.87 37.83 -47.16
C GLY A 663 -2.92 37.23 -46.10
N GLY A 664 -1.81 36.59 -46.55
CA GLY A 664 -0.92 35.90 -45.64
C GLY A 664 0.10 34.99 -46.35
N ILE A 665 0.87 34.27 -45.54
CA ILE A 665 1.83 33.26 -46.01
C ILE A 665 1.20 31.87 -45.94
N TYR A 666 1.33 31.12 -47.01
CA TYR A 666 0.86 29.75 -47.17
C TYR A 666 1.96 28.87 -47.76
N TYR A 667 1.80 27.57 -47.67
CA TYR A 667 2.70 26.59 -48.25
C TYR A 667 1.91 25.63 -49.14
N LEU A 668 2.34 25.55 -50.43
CA LEU A 668 1.87 24.52 -51.34
C LEU A 668 2.72 23.27 -51.16
N GLN A 669 2.09 22.18 -50.90
CA GLN A 669 2.73 20.89 -50.72
C GLN A 669 2.30 19.95 -51.84
N LEU A 670 3.28 19.30 -52.42
CA LEU A 670 3.16 18.32 -53.48
C LEU A 670 3.88 17.06 -53.03
N ASN A 671 3.17 15.91 -53.08
CA ASN A 671 3.73 14.66 -52.61
C ASN A 671 3.31 13.51 -53.55
N ASN A 672 4.29 12.80 -54.10
CA ASN A 672 4.05 11.52 -54.76
C ASN A 672 4.85 10.42 -54.02
N LYS A 673 4.73 9.17 -54.47
CA LYS A 673 5.37 8.02 -53.77
C LYS A 673 6.87 8.15 -53.51
N ASN A 674 7.58 8.96 -54.28
CA ASN A 674 9.05 9.04 -54.27
C ASN A 674 9.61 10.46 -54.10
N ASP A 675 8.79 11.50 -54.34
CA ASP A 675 9.25 12.89 -54.37
C ASP A 675 8.29 13.80 -53.58
N ARG A 676 8.86 14.76 -52.88
CA ARG A 676 8.14 15.78 -52.12
C ARG A 676 8.67 17.17 -52.49
N SER A 677 7.74 18.13 -52.62
CA SER A 677 8.10 19.55 -52.78
C SER A 677 7.19 20.44 -51.96
N ILE A 678 7.77 21.43 -51.29
CA ILE A 678 7.02 22.47 -50.54
C ILE A 678 7.43 23.83 -51.07
N LEU A 679 6.46 24.65 -51.46
CA LEU A 679 6.69 25.96 -52.06
C LEU A 679 5.92 27.04 -51.27
N LYS A 680 6.61 28.13 -50.92
CA LYS A 680 6.02 29.26 -50.22
C LYS A 680 5.12 30.07 -51.17
N ILE A 681 3.90 30.35 -50.72
CA ILE A 681 2.92 31.26 -51.35
C ILE A 681 2.78 32.51 -50.49
N VAL A 682 2.87 33.67 -51.13
CA VAL A 682 2.46 34.93 -50.48
C VAL A 682 1.15 35.38 -51.13
N LYS A 683 0.05 35.40 -50.37
CA LYS A 683 -1.26 35.90 -50.79
C LYS A 683 -1.39 37.35 -50.37
N ARG A 684 -1.77 38.23 -51.31
CA ARG A 684 -2.11 39.68 -51.07
C ARG A 684 -3.55 39.85 -50.77
#